data_c0a9521ead19aac4b8ce519abefbcabc
#
_entry.id   c0a9521ead19aac4b8ce519abefbcabc
#
_cell.length_a   1.000
_cell.length_b   1.000
_cell.length_c   1.000
_cell.angle_alpha   90.00
_cell.angle_beta   90.00
_cell.angle_gamma   90.00
#
_symmetry.space_group_name_H-M   'P 1'
#
loop_
_entity.id
_entity.type
_entity.pdbx_description
1 polymer ?
#
loop_
_entity_poly.entity_id
_entity_poly.type
_entity_poly.pdbx_seq_one_letter_code
_entity_poly.pdbx_strand_id
1 'polypeptide(L)'
;MRATLRYIAAGVAMQVAGSVFRTKSFGAFEVDLKAAELRKRGIRIKLQDQPFQILTFLMEHPGDLVTREEIRQRLWAEHTFVDFDRSLNKAMNKLRSALGDSADSPRYIETIPRHGYRFLAEVHSSYDDQPGFQGSSAAKLQDPGMSSSTELSLGASAAAAISPSWLPGLRLLQRVGGLRALSTALIVGLLGFGAYLGFRQFQLRVFRSAPLARPSVAVLGFKNLSADPQNAWLSTAFSDWLMTELAAGEQLRTIPAEGIVRMKMELSLPDVDSLGKDTLGRVGKNLGTDYVVSGSYAPLGATSKGPIRLDLRLQDTRTGETVGAFSESGSESDLSNLIVRAGEHLRQTLGVPATTKDEAAEVATNVPMKADTAKLYSEGLAKLREFDALAARTLLTEAVESEPNYAASHAALANALLQLGYDGQAVAEAKKAFDLSSSSLSRAERLLVEARYREVSRDWNRAIEIYRALFDFFPDNLEYGLSLTNAEVAANKWKEALDTVTELRRLPAPLRDDPRIDLAENAAARSLGDTRRAEAALERAADKAKTAGTTLLLARARREQAWLFENSGREEQVESAVSEAMRLYVAAHDRLGVAAVATLQAIALERQGDYRGAEKKYEESLAIYKASGNKVSLGAEYDNIGDIYLFLGEARRAQSSYEASLAAYREIGDQNGVALAEVGLGDVFLLLGRLNEAQNMYRGAFDTCKLLGSRNRQALALAGLARVKQFQGQAEEAHAQEIEAVAILEEVGNKTEAARVRLGTAELLLNEGKVTDAAVMALESATMLEEKKSRRSAALARLLLAQTLLKEGKIHEARELAERVAVAASRGQDHEVQLRSEMVVAQVRGEASGNSSEIADSIKRLDEVARAATASSFASVAFEARLLKAEQQMNHAEREAGRASLLTLERDCNNLGFTAIARRASALLQDNFRAGV
;
A
#
# COMPACT_ATOMS: atom_id res chain seq x y z
N MET A 1 -3.71 -7.90 -14.84
CA MET A 1 -2.40 -7.56 -14.26
C MET A 1 -2.22 -6.06 -14.02
N ARG A 2 -2.64 -5.15 -14.90
CA ARG A 2 -2.76 -3.71 -14.59
C ARG A 2 -3.68 -3.42 -13.40
N ALA A 3 -4.77 -4.16 -13.24
CA ALA A 3 -5.75 -3.96 -12.18
C ALA A 3 -5.24 -4.30 -10.77
N THR A 4 -4.45 -5.35 -10.61
CA THR A 4 -3.95 -5.82 -9.31
C THR A 4 -2.88 -4.88 -8.71
N LEU A 5 -2.09 -4.23 -9.57
CA LEU A 5 -1.10 -3.22 -9.16
C LEU A 5 -1.75 -1.86 -8.81
N ARG A 6 -2.96 -1.61 -9.29
CA ARG A 6 -3.69 -0.35 -9.11
C ARG A 6 -4.16 -0.12 -7.67
N TYR A 7 -4.47 -1.20 -6.93
CA TYR A 7 -4.93 -1.10 -5.53
C TYR A 7 -3.79 -0.93 -4.50
N ILE A 8 -2.54 -1.32 -4.85
CA ILE A 8 -1.39 -1.32 -3.92
C ILE A 8 -0.54 -0.05 -4.04
N ALA A 9 -0.55 0.62 -5.19
CA ALA A 9 0.35 1.75 -5.48
C ALA A 9 -0.12 3.11 -4.93
N ALA A 10 -1.15 3.17 -4.12
CA ALA A 10 -1.62 4.42 -3.50
C ALA A 10 -0.74 4.91 -2.32
N GLY A 11 0.37 4.26 -2.03
CA GLY A 11 1.15 4.51 -0.81
C GLY A 11 2.65 4.75 -0.93
N VAL A 12 3.25 4.89 -2.11
CA VAL A 12 4.71 5.12 -2.16
C VAL A 12 5.09 6.13 -3.23
N ALA A 13 5.37 7.33 -2.86
CA ALA A 13 6.47 8.15 -3.38
C ALA A 13 6.54 9.52 -2.71
N MET A 14 7.56 9.74 -1.92
CA MET A 14 8.27 11.04 -1.90
C MET A 14 9.68 10.88 -1.37
N GLN A 15 10.58 11.47 -2.15
CA GLN A 15 12.00 11.82 -1.97
C GLN A 15 12.99 10.82 -2.56
N VAL A 16 13.86 11.24 -3.49
CA VAL A 16 14.95 12.24 -3.39
C VAL A 16 15.42 12.60 -4.79
N ALA A 17 15.48 13.87 -5.10
CA ALA A 17 16.31 14.38 -6.18
C ALA A 17 17.69 14.73 -5.59
N GLY A 18 18.77 14.19 -6.17
CA GLY A 18 20.12 14.71 -6.04
C GLY A 18 21.03 14.06 -5.00
N SER A 19 21.73 13.01 -5.35
CA SER A 19 23.18 12.89 -5.20
C SER A 19 23.68 11.56 -5.78
N VAL A 20 24.56 11.67 -6.73
CA VAL A 20 25.23 10.57 -7.44
C VAL A 20 26.38 9.97 -6.60
N PHE A 21 26.63 10.45 -5.37
CA PHE A 21 27.77 10.02 -4.54
C PHE A 21 27.29 9.21 -3.33
N ARG A 22 27.78 8.00 -3.20
CA ARG A 22 27.37 7.03 -2.18
C ARG A 22 28.11 7.24 -0.86
N THR A 23 29.36 7.66 -0.90
CA THR A 23 30.21 7.83 0.26
C THR A 23 31.00 9.15 0.17
N LYS A 24 31.02 9.92 1.26
CA LYS A 24 31.86 11.09 1.42
C LYS A 24 32.88 10.83 2.53
N SER A 25 34.11 11.35 2.37
CA SER A 25 35.12 11.20 3.41
C SER A 25 35.78 12.53 3.77
N PHE A 26 36.19 12.70 5.03
CA PHE A 26 36.93 13.84 5.52
C PHE A 26 37.84 13.43 6.69
N GLY A 27 39.10 13.81 6.65
CA GLY A 27 40.06 13.42 7.65
C GLY A 27 40.17 11.91 7.86
N ALA A 28 39.83 11.41 9.03
CA ALA A 28 39.80 9.97 9.34
C ALA A 28 38.37 9.37 9.31
N PHE A 29 37.37 10.12 8.80
CA PHE A 29 35.98 9.75 8.84
C PHE A 29 35.43 9.46 7.42
N GLU A 30 34.54 8.50 7.35
CA GLU A 30 33.78 8.10 6.17
C GLU A 30 32.29 8.20 6.51
N VAL A 31 31.50 8.82 5.62
CA VAL A 31 30.06 9.02 5.77
C VAL A 31 29.36 8.30 4.63
N ASP A 32 28.66 7.23 4.94
CA ASP A 32 27.76 6.55 4.01
C ASP A 32 26.39 7.23 4.04
N LEU A 33 26.10 7.98 2.98
CA LEU A 33 24.85 8.74 2.87
C LEU A 33 23.62 7.85 2.70
N LYS A 34 23.79 6.63 2.16
CA LYS A 34 22.68 5.69 1.94
C LYS A 34 22.35 4.90 3.21
N ALA A 35 23.38 4.48 3.95
CA ALA A 35 23.20 3.75 5.19
C ALA A 35 22.98 4.67 6.40
N ALA A 36 23.13 6.01 6.23
CA ALA A 36 23.15 7.01 7.30
C ALA A 36 24.18 6.67 8.41
N GLU A 37 25.38 6.24 8.02
CA GLU A 37 26.43 5.78 8.91
C GLU A 37 27.66 6.67 8.88
N LEU A 38 28.19 6.98 10.06
CA LEU A 38 29.48 7.59 10.24
C LEU A 38 30.47 6.52 10.66
N ARG A 39 31.63 6.42 9.99
CA ARG A 39 32.71 5.50 10.33
C ARG A 39 34.04 6.26 10.57
N LYS A 40 34.86 5.79 11.47
CA LYS A 40 36.20 6.30 11.70
C LYS A 40 37.20 5.16 11.52
N ARG A 41 38.00 5.22 10.45
CA ARG A 41 38.93 4.14 10.10
C ARG A 41 38.23 2.78 10.01
N GLY A 42 37.06 2.73 9.34
CA GLY A 42 36.24 1.53 9.18
C GLY A 42 35.35 1.14 10.37
N ILE A 43 35.53 1.74 11.56
CA ILE A 43 34.75 1.44 12.76
C ILE A 43 33.51 2.36 12.78
N ARG A 44 32.31 1.77 12.88
CA ARG A 44 31.04 2.50 12.95
C ARG A 44 30.93 3.31 14.24
N ILE A 45 30.59 4.59 14.11
CA ILE A 45 30.26 5.48 15.21
C ILE A 45 28.77 5.66 15.27
N LYS A 46 28.14 5.37 16.41
CA LYS A 46 26.69 5.55 16.59
C LYS A 46 26.39 7.04 16.70
N LEU A 47 25.75 7.59 15.67
CA LEU A 47 25.29 8.98 15.62
C LEU A 47 23.77 8.97 15.46
N GLN A 48 23.07 9.90 16.14
CA GLN A 48 21.61 10.05 16.02
C GLN A 48 21.28 10.84 14.74
N ASP A 49 20.02 10.73 14.26
CA ASP A 49 19.60 11.29 12.98
C ASP A 49 19.83 12.80 12.85
N GLN A 50 19.43 13.61 13.83
CA GLN A 50 19.63 15.07 13.76
C GLN A 50 21.12 15.48 13.68
N PRO A 51 22.02 15.01 14.55
CA PRO A 51 23.46 15.22 14.39
C PRO A 51 24.01 14.72 13.06
N PHE A 52 23.50 13.62 12.53
CA PHE A 52 23.93 13.10 11.23
C PHE A 52 23.48 14.01 10.07
N GLN A 53 22.25 14.49 10.10
CA GLN A 53 21.72 15.43 9.11
C GLN A 53 22.45 16.78 9.15
N ILE A 54 22.81 17.27 10.35
CA ILE A 54 23.65 18.48 10.46
C ILE A 54 25.02 18.24 9.84
N LEU A 55 25.66 17.08 10.09
CA LEU A 55 26.94 16.74 9.49
C LEU A 55 26.86 16.72 7.96
N THR A 56 25.86 16.04 7.40
CA THR A 56 25.68 15.95 5.94
C THR A 56 25.46 17.33 5.32
N PHE A 57 24.65 18.18 5.94
CA PHE A 57 24.40 19.53 5.47
C PHE A 57 25.66 20.42 5.52
N LEU A 58 26.43 20.34 6.58
CA LEU A 58 27.71 21.05 6.68
C LEU A 58 28.74 20.55 5.65
N MET A 59 28.73 19.24 5.33
CA MET A 59 29.60 18.65 4.30
C MET A 59 29.14 18.95 2.86
N GLU A 60 27.94 19.46 2.66
CA GLU A 60 27.47 19.98 1.37
C GLU A 60 28.04 21.39 1.09
N HIS A 61 28.44 22.12 2.15
CA HIS A 61 28.96 23.49 2.08
C HIS A 61 30.32 23.61 2.80
N PRO A 62 31.36 22.87 2.37
CA PRO A 62 32.67 22.89 3.04
C PRO A 62 33.36 24.26 2.89
N GLY A 63 33.78 24.85 3.96
CA GLY A 63 34.43 26.17 4.02
C GLY A 63 33.45 27.36 4.09
N ASP A 64 32.19 27.15 3.76
CA ASP A 64 31.17 28.21 3.79
C ASP A 64 30.56 28.39 5.19
N LEU A 65 30.00 29.58 5.44
CA LEU A 65 29.23 29.83 6.63
C LEU A 65 27.80 29.33 6.43
N VAL A 66 27.40 28.29 7.15
CA VAL A 66 26.02 27.81 7.22
C VAL A 66 25.36 28.47 8.42
N THR A 67 24.31 29.27 8.16
CA THR A 67 23.63 30.03 9.22
C THR A 67 22.72 29.12 10.07
N ARG A 68 22.39 29.59 11.29
CA ARG A 68 21.46 28.88 12.18
C ARG A 68 20.07 28.75 11.53
N GLU A 69 19.67 29.77 10.77
CA GLU A 69 18.39 29.78 10.07
C GLU A 69 18.34 28.78 8.92
N GLU A 70 19.40 28.63 8.13
CA GLU A 70 19.49 27.61 7.08
C GLU A 70 19.44 26.18 7.65
N ILE A 71 20.12 25.95 8.80
CA ILE A 71 20.02 24.67 9.51
C ILE A 71 18.60 24.44 10.01
N ARG A 72 17.92 25.49 10.49
CA ARG A 72 16.54 25.43 10.94
C ARG A 72 15.61 25.05 9.79
N GLN A 73 15.67 25.73 8.67
CA GLN A 73 14.83 25.47 7.49
C GLN A 73 15.05 24.09 6.90
N ARG A 74 16.30 23.59 6.97
CA ARG A 74 16.63 22.25 6.43
C ARG A 74 16.17 21.11 7.33
N LEU A 75 16.21 21.28 8.65
CA LEU A 75 16.03 20.19 9.62
C LEU A 75 14.71 20.26 10.42
N TRP A 76 14.05 21.42 10.46
CA TRP A 76 12.79 21.62 11.15
C TRP A 76 11.81 22.32 10.23
N ALA A 77 10.67 21.68 9.94
CA ALA A 77 9.60 22.29 9.17
C ALA A 77 8.99 23.49 9.89
N GLU A 78 8.42 24.45 9.14
CA GLU A 78 7.98 25.78 9.58
C GLU A 78 6.99 25.83 10.76
N HIS A 79 6.52 24.70 11.28
CA HIS A 79 5.51 24.65 12.35
C HIS A 79 5.92 23.81 13.57
N THR A 80 7.22 23.61 13.80
CA THR A 80 7.67 22.83 14.96
C THR A 80 7.90 23.77 16.16
N PHE A 81 7.02 23.75 17.13
CA PHE A 81 7.17 24.42 18.42
C PHE A 81 8.17 23.67 19.30
N VAL A 82 9.46 23.80 19.01
CA VAL A 82 10.57 23.33 19.84
C VAL A 82 11.48 24.53 20.07
N ASP A 83 12.04 24.65 21.28
CA ASP A 83 13.14 25.55 21.53
C ASP A 83 14.32 25.17 20.61
N PHE A 84 14.32 25.78 19.42
CA PHE A 84 15.22 25.48 18.32
C PHE A 84 16.70 25.63 18.76
N ASP A 85 17.03 26.73 19.43
CA ASP A 85 18.40 27.03 19.84
C ASP A 85 18.94 26.00 20.83
N ARG A 86 18.11 25.52 21.73
CA ARG A 86 18.46 24.47 22.68
C ARG A 86 18.62 23.11 21.99
N SER A 87 17.75 22.78 21.05
CA SER A 87 17.80 21.53 20.28
C SER A 87 19.00 21.50 19.33
N LEU A 88 19.27 22.58 18.60
CA LEU A 88 20.44 22.71 17.74
C LEU A 88 21.75 22.61 18.51
N ASN A 89 21.87 23.31 19.63
CA ASN A 89 23.07 23.26 20.47
C ASN A 89 23.30 21.84 21.03
N LYS A 90 22.22 21.12 21.41
CA LYS A 90 22.31 19.73 21.88
C LYS A 90 22.76 18.78 20.79
N ALA A 91 22.24 18.94 19.58
CA ALA A 91 22.61 18.13 18.43
C ALA A 91 24.06 18.41 18.00
N MET A 92 24.47 19.67 17.99
CA MET A 92 25.82 20.08 17.65
C MET A 92 26.86 19.55 18.67
N ASN A 93 26.53 19.58 19.95
CA ASN A 93 27.43 19.02 21.00
C ASN A 93 27.57 17.49 20.84
N LYS A 94 26.50 16.78 20.49
CA LYS A 94 26.56 15.33 20.19
C LYS A 94 27.39 15.04 18.93
N LEU A 95 27.25 15.86 17.89
CA LEU A 95 28.04 15.75 16.67
C LEU A 95 29.55 15.95 16.98
N ARG A 96 29.91 17.01 17.70
CA ARG A 96 31.29 17.25 18.13
C ARG A 96 31.85 16.12 18.97
N SER A 97 31.11 15.64 19.93
CA SER A 97 31.48 14.47 20.72
C SER A 97 31.77 13.23 19.88
N ALA A 98 30.98 12.97 18.86
CA ALA A 98 31.16 11.84 17.92
C ALA A 98 32.41 12.02 17.03
N LEU A 99 32.71 13.25 16.64
CA LEU A 99 33.89 13.58 15.83
C LEU A 99 35.20 13.72 16.68
N GLY A 100 35.09 13.80 18.00
CA GLY A 100 36.18 14.16 18.88
C GLY A 100 36.64 15.59 18.64
N ASP A 101 35.69 16.51 18.39
CA ASP A 101 35.94 17.92 18.12
C ASP A 101 35.55 18.81 19.32
N SER A 102 36.16 19.99 19.45
CA SER A 102 35.87 20.94 20.52
C SER A 102 35.47 22.30 19.96
N ALA A 103 34.57 23.00 20.67
CA ALA A 103 34.15 24.34 20.28
C ALA A 103 35.25 25.38 20.46
N ASP A 104 36.14 25.15 21.44
CA ASP A 104 37.24 26.07 21.80
C ASP A 104 38.49 25.88 20.93
N SER A 105 38.63 24.68 20.30
CA SER A 105 39.71 24.34 19.39
C SER A 105 39.17 23.46 18.25
N PRO A 106 38.45 24.05 17.31
CA PRO A 106 37.70 23.29 16.28
C PRO A 106 38.66 22.71 15.22
N ARG A 107 38.55 21.40 14.99
CA ARG A 107 39.25 20.67 13.93
C ARG A 107 38.38 20.45 12.70
N TYR A 108 37.06 20.29 12.92
CA TYR A 108 36.09 19.98 11.87
C TYR A 108 34.97 20.98 11.79
N ILE A 109 34.48 21.52 12.93
CA ILE A 109 33.29 22.40 12.95
C ILE A 109 33.60 23.64 13.77
N GLU A 110 33.80 24.78 13.12
CA GLU A 110 33.95 26.10 13.73
C GLU A 110 32.57 26.68 14.09
N THR A 111 32.45 27.30 15.27
CA THR A 111 31.30 28.13 15.64
C THR A 111 31.60 29.59 15.38
N ILE A 112 30.78 30.22 14.54
CA ILE A 112 30.82 31.68 14.33
C ILE A 112 29.72 32.29 15.22
N PRO A 113 30.12 32.97 16.33
CA PRO A 113 29.15 33.48 17.31
C PRO A 113 28.07 34.32 16.67
N ARG A 114 26.78 34.03 17.02
CA ARG A 114 25.57 34.69 16.54
C ARG A 114 25.24 34.45 15.06
N HIS A 115 26.09 33.84 14.27
CA HIS A 115 25.87 33.66 12.83
C HIS A 115 25.60 32.20 12.45
N GLY A 116 26.42 31.23 12.86
CA GLY A 116 26.24 29.84 12.45
C GLY A 116 27.46 28.97 12.67
N TYR A 117 27.66 28.04 11.74
CA TYR A 117 28.75 27.06 11.79
C TYR A 117 29.46 26.97 10.44
N ARG A 118 30.73 26.57 10.43
CA ARG A 118 31.53 26.34 9.23
C ARG A 118 32.20 24.98 9.32
N PHE A 119 32.20 24.22 8.24
CA PHE A 119 32.91 22.95 8.15
C PHE A 119 34.33 23.19 7.61
N LEU A 120 35.35 22.84 8.40
CA LEU A 120 36.75 23.19 8.13
C LEU A 120 37.50 22.15 7.30
N ALA A 121 37.06 20.92 7.29
CA ALA A 121 37.76 19.83 6.61
C ALA A 121 37.43 19.73 5.14
N GLU A 122 38.39 19.37 4.31
CA GLU A 122 38.16 19.04 2.92
C GLU A 122 37.34 17.75 2.81
N VAL A 123 36.32 17.78 1.96
CA VAL A 123 35.39 16.66 1.73
C VAL A 123 35.70 16.01 0.39
N HIS A 124 36.04 14.73 0.42
CA HIS A 124 36.28 13.93 -0.77
C HIS A 124 35.10 13.02 -1.03
N SER A 125 34.64 12.95 -2.31
CA SER A 125 33.55 12.04 -2.74
C SER A 125 34.15 10.90 -3.54
N SER A 126 33.86 9.65 -3.18
CA SER A 126 34.33 8.46 -3.90
C SER A 126 33.23 7.84 -4.74
N TYR A 127 33.57 7.51 -6.00
CA TYR A 127 32.79 6.63 -6.86
C TYR A 127 33.14 5.18 -6.54
N ASP A 128 32.15 4.31 -6.45
CA ASP A 128 32.35 2.87 -6.43
C ASP A 128 32.53 2.39 -7.89
N ASP A 129 33.78 2.22 -8.30
CA ASP A 129 34.12 1.61 -9.59
C ASP A 129 34.00 0.09 -9.46
N GLN A 130 33.11 -0.52 -10.21
CA GLN A 130 33.12 -1.96 -10.45
C GLN A 130 34.32 -2.32 -11.34
N PRO A 131 34.98 -3.49 -11.11
CA PRO A 131 36.18 -3.84 -11.82
C PRO A 131 35.91 -4.43 -13.21
N GLY A 132 36.47 -3.81 -14.23
CA GLY A 132 36.40 -4.28 -15.60
C GLY A 132 37.51 -3.73 -16.50
N PHE A 133 38.58 -4.51 -16.65
CA PHE A 133 39.52 -4.60 -17.80
C PHE A 133 40.58 -3.54 -18.08
N GLN A 134 41.82 -4.01 -17.85
CA GLN A 134 43.08 -3.93 -18.62
C GLN A 134 43.89 -2.64 -18.79
N GLY A 135 45.14 -2.78 -18.35
CA GLY A 135 46.23 -2.20 -19.09
C GLY A 135 47.52 -1.87 -18.32
N SER A 136 48.38 -2.92 -18.14
CA SER A 136 49.85 -2.87 -18.31
C SER A 136 50.68 -1.79 -17.56
N SER A 137 51.55 -2.18 -16.64
CA SER A 137 52.98 -2.39 -16.82
C SER A 137 53.82 -2.48 -15.53
N ALA A 138 54.47 -3.62 -15.37
CA ALA A 138 55.83 -3.93 -14.83
C ALA A 138 56.30 -3.28 -13.50
N ALA A 139 56.71 -4.02 -12.52
CA ALA A 139 57.86 -4.91 -12.43
C ALA A 139 58.03 -5.53 -11.05
N LYS A 140 58.29 -6.86 -11.08
CA LYS A 140 59.31 -7.65 -10.36
C LYS A 140 59.51 -7.54 -8.85
N LEU A 141 59.50 -8.61 -8.12
CA LEU A 141 60.17 -9.87 -7.91
C LEU A 141 59.78 -10.35 -6.49
N GLN A 142 59.60 -11.50 -6.04
CA GLN A 142 60.09 -12.85 -6.17
C GLN A 142 59.30 -13.79 -5.26
N ASP A 143 58.92 -14.92 -5.78
CA ASP A 143 58.49 -16.14 -5.15
C ASP A 143 59.74 -16.88 -4.55
N PRO A 144 59.67 -17.98 -3.82
CA PRO A 144 58.73 -19.10 -4.04
C PRO A 144 58.33 -19.97 -2.80
N GLY A 145 57.41 -20.88 -3.03
CA GLY A 145 57.48 -22.22 -2.52
C GLY A 145 56.24 -22.86 -1.90
N MET A 146 55.51 -23.55 -2.73
CA MET A 146 55.13 -24.98 -2.67
C MET A 146 54.57 -25.50 -1.32
N SER A 147 53.54 -26.27 -1.21
CA SER A 147 52.77 -27.17 -2.07
C SER A 147 51.75 -27.94 -1.17
N SER A 148 50.69 -28.32 -1.84
CA SER A 148 49.93 -29.57 -1.81
C SER A 148 49.07 -29.99 -0.65
N SER A 149 47.76 -29.99 -0.91
CA SER A 149 46.85 -31.16 -0.97
C SER A 149 46.65 -32.04 0.28
N THR A 150 45.44 -32.27 0.63
CA THR A 150 44.66 -33.51 0.62
C THR A 150 43.75 -33.70 1.82
N GLU A 151 42.54 -33.82 1.50
CA GLU A 151 41.39 -34.59 2.06
C GLU A 151 41.43 -35.38 3.37
N LEU A 152 40.27 -35.38 3.99
CA LEU A 152 39.46 -36.50 4.55
C LEU A 152 39.51 -36.76 6.06
N SER A 153 38.29 -36.71 6.56
CA SER A 153 37.51 -37.64 7.39
C SER A 153 37.64 -37.63 8.92
N LEU A 154 36.43 -37.44 9.48
CA LEU A 154 35.78 -38.21 10.57
C LEU A 154 36.59 -38.69 11.79
N GLY A 155 36.13 -38.31 12.94
CA GLY A 155 36.32 -39.11 14.15
C GLY A 155 36.06 -38.39 15.49
N ALA A 156 35.16 -38.95 16.21
CA ALA A 156 34.60 -38.51 17.49
C ALA A 156 35.61 -38.55 18.67
N SER A 157 35.24 -37.80 19.71
CA SER A 157 35.48 -38.05 21.13
C SER A 157 36.86 -37.73 21.70
N ALA A 158 36.93 -36.78 22.61
CA ALA A 158 37.25 -36.96 24.04
C ALA A 158 37.50 -35.63 24.71
N ALA A 159 36.93 -35.51 25.89
CA ALA A 159 37.16 -34.39 26.85
C ALA A 159 38.63 -34.31 27.29
N ALA A 160 39.20 -33.14 27.27
CA ALA A 160 40.39 -32.80 28.07
C ALA A 160 40.40 -31.31 28.41
N ALA A 161 40.59 -31.06 29.68
CA ALA A 161 40.69 -29.83 30.40
C ALA A 161 41.50 -28.71 29.72
N ILE A 162 40.92 -27.51 29.59
CA ILE A 162 41.67 -26.30 29.31
C ILE A 162 41.73 -25.50 30.59
N SER A 163 42.93 -25.42 31.14
CA SER A 163 43.31 -24.50 32.22
C SER A 163 43.35 -23.07 31.65
N PRO A 164 42.80 -22.07 32.33
CA PRO A 164 42.89 -20.68 31.89
C PRO A 164 44.14 -20.02 32.40
N SER A 165 45.11 -19.73 31.52
CA SER A 165 46.28 -18.95 31.79
C SER A 165 46.09 -17.49 31.33
N TRP A 166 45.28 -16.72 32.04
CA TRP A 166 45.18 -15.28 31.88
C TRP A 166 44.85 -14.57 33.20
N LEU A 167 45.86 -14.49 34.11
CA LEU A 167 45.84 -13.54 35.20
C LEU A 167 47.27 -13.17 35.58
N PRO A 168 47.86 -12.12 34.98
CA PRO A 168 49.04 -11.48 35.57
C PRO A 168 48.53 -10.41 36.56
N GLY A 169 48.26 -10.76 37.79
CA GLY A 169 47.82 -9.80 38.84
C GLY A 169 47.94 -10.31 40.28
N LEU A 170 48.24 -11.60 40.48
CA LEU A 170 48.20 -12.18 41.83
C LEU A 170 49.54 -12.19 42.58
N ARG A 171 50.57 -11.49 42.08
CA ARG A 171 51.91 -11.41 42.80
C ARG A 171 52.06 -10.18 43.70
N LEU A 172 51.02 -9.31 43.81
CA LEU A 172 51.08 -8.13 44.68
C LEU A 172 50.35 -8.25 46.02
N LEU A 173 49.67 -9.35 46.26
CA LEU A 173 48.84 -9.57 47.47
C LEU A 173 49.56 -10.28 48.63
N GLN A 174 50.87 -10.63 48.49
CA GLN A 174 51.62 -11.29 49.57
C GLN A 174 52.35 -10.37 50.57
N ARG A 175 52.14 -9.04 50.52
CA ARG A 175 52.85 -8.10 51.42
C ARG A 175 51.93 -7.17 52.22
N VAL A 176 50.62 -7.38 52.31
CA VAL A 176 49.76 -6.59 53.21
C VAL A 176 48.84 -7.52 53.98
N GLY A 177 49.06 -7.50 55.33
CA GLY A 177 48.44 -8.41 56.30
C GLY A 177 47.07 -8.90 56.07
N GLY A 178 46.89 -10.23 56.12
CA GLY A 178 45.76 -11.02 55.73
C GLY A 178 44.36 -10.71 56.35
N LEU A 179 44.26 -9.88 57.38
CA LEU A 179 42.96 -9.50 57.97
C LEU A 179 42.31 -8.30 57.29
N ARG A 180 43.09 -7.37 56.69
CA ARG A 180 42.57 -6.19 56.00
C ARG A 180 42.13 -6.51 54.56
N ALA A 181 42.75 -7.48 53.90
CA ALA A 181 42.36 -7.96 52.60
C ALA A 181 41.04 -8.78 52.64
N LEU A 182 40.80 -9.57 53.63
CA LEU A 182 39.57 -10.29 53.85
C LEU A 182 38.38 -9.36 54.14
N SER A 183 38.60 -8.30 54.91
CA SER A 183 37.54 -7.31 55.21
C SER A 183 37.18 -6.46 54.03
N THR A 184 38.11 -6.07 53.14
CA THR A 184 37.83 -5.34 51.90
C THR A 184 37.15 -6.22 50.84
N ALA A 185 37.54 -7.50 50.72
CA ALA A 185 36.86 -8.44 49.83
C ALA A 185 35.41 -8.73 50.32
N LEU A 186 35.22 -8.81 51.64
CA LEU A 186 33.87 -8.99 52.20
C LEU A 186 32.97 -7.77 52.00
N ILE A 187 33.53 -6.55 52.16
CA ILE A 187 32.79 -5.29 51.94
C ILE A 187 32.47 -5.11 50.46
N VAL A 188 33.36 -5.42 49.53
CA VAL A 188 33.11 -5.36 48.09
C VAL A 188 32.08 -6.43 47.68
N GLY A 189 32.18 -7.63 48.26
CA GLY A 189 31.19 -8.71 48.07
C GLY A 189 29.79 -8.34 48.58
N LEU A 190 29.70 -7.71 49.75
CA LEU A 190 28.43 -7.24 50.33
C LEU A 190 27.84 -6.06 49.57
N LEU A 191 28.67 -5.12 49.07
CA LEU A 191 28.24 -4.01 48.22
C LEU A 191 27.76 -4.52 46.82
N GLY A 192 28.50 -5.47 46.25
CA GLY A 192 28.11 -6.15 45.00
C GLY A 192 26.84 -6.97 45.17
N PHE A 193 26.68 -7.68 46.29
CA PHE A 193 25.45 -8.44 46.57
C PHE A 193 24.28 -7.49 46.91
N GLY A 194 24.52 -6.41 47.62
CA GLY A 194 23.52 -5.36 47.86
C GLY A 194 23.09 -4.65 46.56
N ALA A 195 24.05 -4.32 45.67
CA ALA A 195 23.74 -3.80 44.36
C ALA A 195 22.99 -4.83 43.48
N TYR A 196 23.35 -6.10 43.51
CA TYR A 196 22.66 -7.17 42.84
C TYR A 196 21.22 -7.38 43.37
N LEU A 197 21.05 -7.37 44.68
CA LEU A 197 19.70 -7.46 45.31
C LEU A 197 18.89 -6.19 45.02
N GLY A 198 19.51 -4.99 45.02
CA GLY A 198 18.84 -3.76 44.64
C GLY A 198 18.43 -3.74 43.16
N PHE A 199 19.31 -4.19 42.26
CA PHE A 199 19.03 -4.34 40.85
C PHE A 199 17.95 -5.42 40.60
N ARG A 200 18.02 -6.55 41.32
CA ARG A 200 17.00 -7.58 41.25
C ARG A 200 15.65 -7.13 41.82
N GLN A 201 15.65 -6.36 42.93
CA GLN A 201 14.42 -5.73 43.44
C GLN A 201 13.91 -4.63 42.54
N PHE A 202 14.79 -3.84 41.93
CA PHE A 202 14.40 -2.86 40.90
C PHE A 202 13.81 -3.56 39.67
N GLN A 203 14.42 -4.61 39.15
CA GLN A 203 13.85 -5.45 38.12
C GLN A 203 12.50 -6.06 38.54
N LEU A 204 12.40 -6.61 39.74
CA LEU A 204 11.15 -7.19 40.26
C LEU A 204 10.07 -6.12 40.49
N ARG A 205 10.45 -4.85 40.78
CA ARG A 205 9.49 -3.73 40.86
C ARG A 205 9.09 -3.22 39.47
N VAL A 206 9.99 -3.17 38.53
CA VAL A 206 9.72 -2.79 37.15
C VAL A 206 8.91 -3.89 36.43
N PHE A 207 9.16 -5.18 36.74
CA PHE A 207 8.38 -6.31 36.19
C PHE A 207 7.11 -6.68 36.99
N ARG A 208 6.88 -6.09 38.17
CA ARG A 208 5.66 -6.35 39.01
C ARG A 208 4.56 -5.31 38.85
N SER A 209 4.77 -4.32 38.00
CA SER A 209 3.68 -3.46 37.51
C SER A 209 3.43 -3.76 36.03
N ALA A 210 2.96 -4.97 35.73
CA ALA A 210 2.00 -5.04 34.64
C ALA A 210 0.84 -4.12 35.11
N PRO A 211 0.53 -3.03 34.41
CA PRO A 211 -0.62 -2.22 34.79
C PRO A 211 -1.79 -3.18 34.86
N LEU A 212 -2.50 -3.21 35.98
CA LEU A 212 -3.78 -3.91 36.10
C LEU A 212 -4.59 -3.43 34.91
N ALA A 213 -4.92 -4.36 33.99
CA ALA A 213 -5.69 -4.02 32.81
C ALA A 213 -6.96 -3.32 33.30
N ARG A 214 -7.21 -2.12 32.78
CA ARG A 214 -8.40 -1.34 33.16
C ARG A 214 -9.65 -2.15 32.86
N PRO A 215 -10.69 -2.11 33.71
CA PRO A 215 -11.96 -2.75 33.40
C PRO A 215 -12.46 -2.28 32.02
N SER A 216 -12.90 -3.22 31.21
CA SER A 216 -13.36 -2.93 29.85
C SER A 216 -14.87 -3.02 29.74
N VAL A 217 -15.46 -2.04 29.03
CA VAL A 217 -16.91 -1.87 28.90
C VAL A 217 -17.30 -1.67 27.44
N ALA A 218 -18.32 -2.41 26.98
CA ALA A 218 -18.94 -2.25 25.67
C ALA A 218 -20.41 -1.81 25.84
N VAL A 219 -20.79 -0.70 25.20
CA VAL A 219 -22.19 -0.21 25.16
C VAL A 219 -22.85 -0.74 23.89
N LEU A 220 -23.71 -1.76 24.02
CA LEU A 220 -24.27 -2.45 22.85
C LEU A 220 -25.43 -1.70 22.18
N GLY A 221 -26.08 -0.79 22.88
CA GLY A 221 -27.23 -0.05 22.38
C GLY A 221 -28.49 -0.25 23.23
N PHE A 222 -29.53 0.46 22.84
CA PHE A 222 -30.75 0.56 23.66
C PHE A 222 -31.98 0.24 22.81
N LYS A 223 -32.82 -0.66 23.31
CA LYS A 223 -34.05 -1.05 22.65
C LYS A 223 -35.09 0.08 22.78
N ASN A 224 -35.61 0.53 21.65
CA ASN A 224 -36.76 1.44 21.64
C ASN A 224 -38.02 0.68 22.04
N LEU A 225 -38.62 1.02 23.19
CA LEU A 225 -39.90 0.48 23.66
C LEU A 225 -41.09 1.32 23.21
N SER A 226 -40.88 2.52 22.62
CA SER A 226 -41.93 3.28 21.95
C SER A 226 -42.23 2.65 20.58
N ALA A 227 -43.51 2.66 20.22
CA ALA A 227 -43.89 2.26 18.86
C ALA A 227 -43.54 3.31 17.78
N ASP A 228 -42.96 4.44 18.18
CA ASP A 228 -42.64 5.58 17.31
C ASP A 228 -41.23 5.44 16.70
N PRO A 229 -41.11 5.21 15.38
CA PRO A 229 -39.82 5.16 14.69
C PRO A 229 -39.05 6.48 14.74
N GLN A 230 -39.75 7.63 14.97
CA GLN A 230 -39.08 8.94 15.03
C GLN A 230 -38.11 9.07 16.20
N ASN A 231 -38.22 8.21 17.22
CA ASN A 231 -37.30 8.16 18.36
C ASN A 231 -36.17 7.13 18.20
N ALA A 232 -36.03 6.45 17.03
CA ALA A 232 -35.03 5.41 16.83
C ALA A 232 -33.57 5.94 16.97
N TRP A 233 -33.32 7.19 16.59
CA TRP A 233 -32.04 7.86 16.72
C TRP A 233 -31.48 7.92 18.13
N LEU A 234 -32.35 7.88 19.16
CA LEU A 234 -31.94 7.91 20.56
C LEU A 234 -31.09 6.68 20.96
N SER A 235 -31.29 5.51 20.33
CA SER A 235 -30.43 4.34 20.58
C SER A 235 -28.96 4.64 20.25
N THR A 236 -28.72 5.23 19.08
CA THR A 236 -27.38 5.63 18.65
C THR A 236 -26.81 6.75 19.51
N ALA A 237 -27.63 7.78 19.81
CA ALA A 237 -27.26 8.91 20.66
C ALA A 237 -26.81 8.46 22.05
N PHE A 238 -27.65 7.70 22.73
CA PHE A 238 -27.34 7.20 24.09
C PHE A 238 -26.09 6.32 24.09
N SER A 239 -25.90 5.48 23.06
CA SER A 239 -24.73 4.61 23.00
C SER A 239 -23.46 5.42 22.81
N ASP A 240 -23.46 6.40 21.94
CA ASP A 240 -22.31 7.23 21.61
C ASP A 240 -21.89 8.12 22.77
N TRP A 241 -22.86 8.85 23.34
CA TRP A 241 -22.61 9.75 24.47
C TRP A 241 -22.28 9.03 25.77
N LEU A 242 -22.89 7.86 26.05
CA LEU A 242 -22.53 7.07 27.20
C LEU A 242 -21.11 6.46 27.06
N MET A 243 -20.70 6.10 25.86
CA MET A 243 -19.32 5.68 25.64
C MET A 243 -18.32 6.81 25.91
N THR A 244 -18.61 8.03 25.45
CA THR A 244 -17.81 9.22 25.75
C THR A 244 -17.75 9.49 27.26
N GLU A 245 -18.89 9.39 27.96
CA GLU A 245 -18.94 9.56 29.43
C GLU A 245 -18.11 8.50 30.16
N LEU A 246 -18.20 7.25 29.77
CA LEU A 246 -17.43 6.16 30.37
C LEU A 246 -15.93 6.23 30.05
N ALA A 247 -15.55 6.82 28.93
CA ALA A 247 -14.16 7.06 28.54
C ALA A 247 -13.51 8.20 29.32
N ALA A 248 -14.31 9.17 29.81
CA ALA A 248 -13.81 10.30 30.58
C ALA A 248 -13.03 9.83 31.83
N GLY A 249 -11.98 10.57 32.20
CA GLY A 249 -11.12 10.21 33.34
C GLY A 249 -10.22 8.99 33.10
N GLU A 250 -10.28 8.35 31.91
CA GLU A 250 -9.33 7.31 31.44
C GLU A 250 -9.22 6.05 32.33
N GLN A 251 -10.16 5.84 33.27
CA GLN A 251 -10.17 4.73 34.22
C GLN A 251 -10.78 3.45 33.65
N LEU A 252 -11.58 3.58 32.60
CA LEU A 252 -12.23 2.48 31.90
C LEU A 252 -11.68 2.37 30.46
N ARG A 253 -11.60 1.16 29.97
CA ARG A 253 -11.32 0.89 28.56
C ARG A 253 -12.65 0.68 27.83
N THR A 254 -13.07 1.63 27.03
CA THR A 254 -14.29 1.52 26.21
C THR A 254 -13.99 0.80 24.90
N ILE A 255 -14.98 0.05 24.39
CA ILE A 255 -14.88 -0.65 23.11
C ILE A 255 -15.41 0.26 22.00
N PRO A 256 -14.62 0.54 20.94
CA PRO A 256 -15.08 1.40 19.85
C PRO A 256 -16.35 0.92 19.16
N ALA A 257 -17.13 1.86 18.64
CA ALA A 257 -18.43 1.58 18.01
C ALA A 257 -18.31 0.62 16.83
N GLU A 258 -17.23 0.73 16.04
CA GLU A 258 -16.97 -0.14 14.88
C GLU A 258 -16.81 -1.61 15.28
N GLY A 259 -16.15 -1.88 16.41
CA GLY A 259 -16.03 -3.22 16.98
C GLY A 259 -17.39 -3.79 17.40
N ILE A 260 -18.24 -2.95 18.03
CA ILE A 260 -19.58 -3.32 18.46
C ILE A 260 -20.49 -3.63 17.26
N VAL A 261 -20.47 -2.79 16.22
CA VAL A 261 -21.23 -2.99 14.97
C VAL A 261 -20.83 -4.30 14.30
N ARG A 262 -19.53 -4.51 14.12
CA ARG A 262 -19.01 -5.78 13.57
C ARG A 262 -19.52 -6.98 14.37
N MET A 263 -19.37 -6.96 15.67
CA MET A 263 -19.83 -8.04 16.55
C MET A 263 -21.34 -8.29 16.44
N LYS A 264 -22.16 -7.21 16.39
CA LYS A 264 -23.62 -7.34 16.21
C LYS A 264 -23.97 -8.00 14.88
N MET A 265 -23.31 -7.62 13.80
CA MET A 265 -23.49 -8.25 12.49
C MET A 265 -23.10 -9.74 12.52
N GLU A 266 -21.94 -10.06 13.10
CA GLU A 266 -21.42 -11.43 13.20
C GLU A 266 -22.34 -12.35 14.03
N LEU A 267 -22.89 -11.84 15.10
CA LEU A 267 -23.76 -12.60 16.00
C LEU A 267 -25.26 -12.43 15.68
N SER A 268 -25.61 -11.62 14.66
CA SER A 268 -26.98 -11.25 14.30
C SER A 268 -27.80 -10.76 15.51
N LEU A 269 -27.17 -9.90 16.34
CA LEU A 269 -27.77 -9.40 17.57
C LEU A 269 -28.56 -8.11 17.33
N PRO A 270 -29.88 -8.11 17.57
CA PRO A 270 -30.66 -6.87 17.61
C PRO A 270 -30.36 -6.05 18.87
N ASP A 271 -30.88 -4.83 18.93
CA ASP A 271 -30.93 -4.07 20.17
C ASP A 271 -31.86 -4.75 21.18
N VAL A 272 -31.31 -5.14 22.33
CA VAL A 272 -32.01 -5.86 23.39
C VAL A 272 -31.71 -5.20 24.75
N ASP A 273 -32.62 -5.38 25.67
CA ASP A 273 -32.49 -4.84 27.03
C ASP A 273 -31.62 -5.73 27.94
N SER A 274 -31.35 -6.98 27.55
CA SER A 274 -30.45 -7.89 28.25
C SER A 274 -30.06 -9.08 27.38
N LEU A 275 -28.91 -9.68 27.68
CA LEU A 275 -28.38 -10.84 26.97
C LEU A 275 -28.31 -12.05 27.91
N GLY A 276 -28.58 -13.24 27.36
CA GLY A 276 -28.37 -14.50 28.07
C GLY A 276 -26.88 -14.84 28.23
N LYS A 277 -26.52 -15.66 29.18
CA LYS A 277 -25.15 -16.02 29.57
C LYS A 277 -24.29 -16.48 28.40
N ASP A 278 -24.80 -17.38 27.57
CA ASP A 278 -24.04 -17.91 26.43
C ASP A 278 -23.76 -16.83 25.38
N THR A 279 -24.71 -15.95 25.12
CA THR A 279 -24.56 -14.82 24.23
C THR A 279 -23.56 -13.81 24.80
N LEU A 280 -23.62 -13.49 26.09
CA LEU A 280 -22.64 -12.64 26.76
C LEU A 280 -21.24 -13.20 26.68
N GLY A 281 -21.07 -14.51 26.89
CA GLY A 281 -19.77 -15.17 26.73
C GLY A 281 -19.22 -15.07 25.31
N ARG A 282 -20.07 -15.12 24.27
CA ARG A 282 -19.69 -14.92 22.87
C ARG A 282 -19.31 -13.46 22.61
N VAL A 283 -20.10 -12.51 23.11
CA VAL A 283 -19.83 -11.07 23.02
C VAL A 283 -18.49 -10.73 23.69
N GLY A 284 -18.27 -11.20 24.91
CA GLY A 284 -17.03 -10.98 25.66
C GLY A 284 -15.79 -11.51 24.94
N LYS A 285 -15.90 -12.71 24.32
CA LYS A 285 -14.81 -13.29 23.51
C LYS A 285 -14.54 -12.51 22.22
N ASN A 286 -15.60 -12.06 21.55
CA ASN A 286 -15.49 -11.33 20.28
C ASN A 286 -14.89 -9.93 20.47
N LEU A 287 -15.35 -9.19 21.50
CA LEU A 287 -14.93 -7.82 21.78
C LEU A 287 -13.73 -7.71 22.72
N GLY A 288 -13.36 -8.76 23.42
CA GLY A 288 -12.34 -8.71 24.47
C GLY A 288 -12.76 -7.77 25.62
N THR A 289 -14.04 -7.79 26.00
CA THR A 289 -14.62 -6.91 27.03
C THR A 289 -15.04 -7.69 28.28
N ASP A 290 -14.84 -7.07 29.45
CA ASP A 290 -15.26 -7.63 30.74
C ASP A 290 -16.74 -7.41 31.01
N TYR A 291 -17.25 -6.24 30.65
CA TYR A 291 -18.61 -5.82 30.92
C TYR A 291 -19.33 -5.33 29.65
N VAL A 292 -20.66 -5.51 29.71
CA VAL A 292 -21.57 -5.05 28.64
C VAL A 292 -22.66 -4.20 29.28
N VAL A 293 -22.88 -3.03 28.65
CA VAL A 293 -24.05 -2.19 28.94
C VAL A 293 -25.07 -2.38 27.83
N SER A 294 -26.29 -2.74 28.20
CA SER A 294 -27.47 -2.78 27.32
C SER A 294 -28.67 -2.17 28.07
N GLY A 295 -29.76 -2.00 27.37
CA GLY A 295 -30.94 -1.43 28.00
C GLY A 295 -32.07 -1.10 27.05
N SER A 296 -33.00 -0.25 27.55
CA SER A 296 -34.14 0.20 26.75
C SER A 296 -34.50 1.63 27.11
N TYR A 297 -35.20 2.28 26.20
CA TYR A 297 -35.76 3.62 26.48
C TYR A 297 -37.20 3.73 26.01
N ALA A 298 -37.95 4.61 26.67
CA ALA A 298 -39.31 4.96 26.30
C ALA A 298 -39.67 6.41 26.72
N PRO A 299 -40.45 7.14 25.95
CA PRO A 299 -41.03 8.39 26.41
C PRO A 299 -42.07 8.11 27.52
N LEU A 300 -42.05 8.92 28.56
CA LEU A 300 -43.02 8.88 29.63
C LEU A 300 -44.20 9.79 29.29
N GLY A 301 -45.40 9.24 29.10
CA GLY A 301 -46.61 9.95 28.79
C GLY A 301 -47.23 9.66 27.44
N ALA A 302 -48.37 10.25 27.14
CA ALA A 302 -49.14 9.99 25.91
C ALA A 302 -48.62 10.75 24.67
N THR A 303 -47.62 11.62 24.83
CA THR A 303 -47.04 12.43 23.74
C THR A 303 -45.59 12.07 23.51
N SER A 304 -45.16 12.01 22.27
CA SER A 304 -43.75 11.76 21.86
C SER A 304 -42.73 12.80 22.37
N LYS A 305 -43.16 13.89 22.94
CA LYS A 305 -42.36 14.97 23.56
C LYS A 305 -42.33 14.92 25.11
N GLY A 306 -42.74 13.83 25.74
CA GLY A 306 -42.63 13.64 27.17
C GLY A 306 -41.20 13.39 27.66
N PRO A 307 -40.99 13.38 29.02
CA PRO A 307 -39.70 12.94 29.55
C PRO A 307 -39.33 11.53 29.04
N ILE A 308 -38.04 11.30 28.76
CA ILE A 308 -37.53 10.00 28.32
C ILE A 308 -37.03 9.25 29.54
N ARG A 309 -37.50 8.02 29.70
CA ARG A 309 -36.92 7.03 30.65
C ARG A 309 -35.91 6.19 29.93
N LEU A 310 -34.71 6.06 30.51
CA LEU A 310 -33.60 5.21 30.07
C LEU A 310 -33.35 4.15 31.16
N ASP A 311 -33.58 2.90 30.82
CA ASP A 311 -33.28 1.74 31.68
C ASP A 311 -31.95 1.10 31.20
N LEU A 312 -30.97 0.93 32.10
CA LEU A 312 -29.66 0.38 31.85
C LEU A 312 -29.42 -0.90 32.64
N ARG A 313 -28.68 -1.81 32.02
CA ARG A 313 -28.19 -3.03 32.66
C ARG A 313 -26.71 -3.19 32.40
N LEU A 314 -25.95 -3.40 33.46
CA LEU A 314 -24.54 -3.76 33.42
C LEU A 314 -24.41 -5.26 33.65
N GLN A 315 -23.83 -6.00 32.69
CA GLN A 315 -23.68 -7.46 32.79
C GLN A 315 -22.21 -7.86 32.67
N ASP A 316 -21.75 -8.81 33.49
CA ASP A 316 -20.43 -9.43 33.44
C ASP A 316 -20.41 -10.49 32.32
N THR A 317 -19.47 -10.39 31.38
CA THR A 317 -19.41 -11.28 30.21
C THR A 317 -18.95 -12.70 30.57
N ARG A 318 -18.25 -12.87 31.68
CA ARG A 318 -17.69 -14.15 32.11
C ARG A 318 -18.71 -14.94 32.96
N THR A 319 -19.36 -14.28 33.92
CA THR A 319 -20.34 -14.93 34.80
C THR A 319 -21.71 -14.99 34.16
N GLY A 320 -22.04 -14.05 33.29
CA GLY A 320 -23.34 -13.88 32.68
C GLY A 320 -24.35 -13.18 33.63
N GLU A 321 -23.90 -12.67 34.77
CA GLU A 321 -24.74 -12.04 35.79
C GLU A 321 -24.95 -10.57 35.52
N THR A 322 -26.10 -10.03 35.90
CA THR A 322 -26.38 -8.62 35.97
C THR A 322 -25.74 -8.04 37.23
N VAL A 323 -24.71 -7.20 37.05
CA VAL A 323 -23.96 -6.54 38.12
C VAL A 323 -24.69 -5.33 38.64
N GLY A 324 -25.45 -4.63 37.76
CA GLY A 324 -26.26 -3.47 38.12
C GLY A 324 -27.41 -3.25 37.15
N ALA A 325 -28.51 -2.68 37.66
CA ALA A 325 -29.64 -2.23 36.86
C ALA A 325 -30.14 -0.88 37.40
N PHE A 326 -30.28 0.09 36.51
CA PHE A 326 -30.59 1.49 36.87
C PHE A 326 -31.65 2.03 35.92
N SER A 327 -32.38 3.03 36.40
CA SER A 327 -33.35 3.76 35.58
C SER A 327 -33.18 5.24 35.83
N GLU A 328 -33.00 5.99 34.74
CA GLU A 328 -32.87 7.44 34.74
C GLU A 328 -33.98 8.06 33.90
N SER A 329 -34.39 9.28 34.23
CA SER A 329 -35.40 10.01 33.47
C SER A 329 -34.99 11.45 33.28
N GLY A 330 -35.25 11.99 32.09
CA GLY A 330 -34.93 13.37 31.72
C GLY A 330 -35.79 13.87 30.56
N SER A 331 -35.85 15.17 30.36
CA SER A 331 -36.48 15.75 29.15
C SER A 331 -35.56 15.66 27.96
N GLU A 332 -36.09 15.81 26.74
CA GLU A 332 -35.31 15.89 25.50
C GLU A 332 -34.30 17.04 25.50
N SER A 333 -34.58 18.11 26.24
CA SER A 333 -33.68 19.24 26.45
C SER A 333 -32.62 19.00 27.53
N ASP A 334 -32.63 17.87 28.23
CA ASP A 334 -31.75 17.52 29.35
C ASP A 334 -31.04 16.20 29.17
N LEU A 335 -30.85 15.78 27.89
CA LEU A 335 -30.21 14.48 27.55
C LEU A 335 -28.79 14.39 28.05
N SER A 336 -28.01 15.46 28.03
CA SER A 336 -26.62 15.47 28.50
C SER A 336 -26.54 15.15 30.00
N ASN A 337 -27.38 15.77 30.85
CA ASN A 337 -27.40 15.45 32.28
C ASN A 337 -27.91 14.03 32.55
N LEU A 338 -28.86 13.54 31.74
CA LEU A 338 -29.35 12.17 31.84
C LEU A 338 -28.20 11.16 31.61
N ILE A 339 -27.36 11.40 30.62
CA ILE A 339 -26.20 10.53 30.34
C ILE A 339 -25.16 10.62 31.44
N VAL A 340 -24.82 11.81 31.93
CA VAL A 340 -23.88 11.99 33.06
C VAL A 340 -24.35 11.20 34.28
N ARG A 341 -25.61 11.30 34.70
CA ARG A 341 -26.17 10.52 35.85
C ARG A 341 -26.09 9.01 35.58
N ALA A 342 -26.43 8.58 34.34
CA ALA A 342 -26.34 7.18 33.94
C ALA A 342 -24.90 6.65 34.03
N GLY A 343 -23.92 7.43 33.57
CA GLY A 343 -22.50 7.12 33.64
C GLY A 343 -21.97 7.04 35.06
N GLU A 344 -22.38 7.99 35.95
CA GLU A 344 -22.03 7.98 37.38
C GLU A 344 -22.47 6.69 38.06
N HIS A 345 -23.69 6.22 37.81
CA HIS A 345 -24.17 4.95 38.36
C HIS A 345 -23.36 3.73 37.90
N LEU A 346 -22.99 3.73 36.58
CA LEU A 346 -22.16 2.67 36.03
C LEU A 346 -20.75 2.67 36.64
N ARG A 347 -20.13 3.85 36.76
CA ARG A 347 -18.80 4.03 37.40
C ARG A 347 -18.81 3.57 38.84
N GLN A 348 -19.82 4.00 39.63
CA GLN A 348 -19.97 3.58 41.01
C GLN A 348 -20.05 2.05 41.14
N THR A 349 -20.83 1.41 40.26
CA THR A 349 -21.00 -0.06 40.28
C THR A 349 -19.72 -0.79 39.88
N LEU A 350 -18.91 -0.20 38.97
CA LEU A 350 -17.63 -0.72 38.55
C LEU A 350 -16.48 -0.41 39.53
N GLY A 351 -16.76 0.33 40.60
CA GLY A 351 -15.78 0.73 41.62
C GLY A 351 -14.77 1.75 41.09
N VAL A 352 -15.15 2.53 40.05
CA VAL A 352 -14.32 3.55 39.40
C VAL A 352 -14.70 4.93 39.97
N PRO A 353 -13.74 5.84 40.19
CA PRO A 353 -14.05 7.19 40.67
C PRO A 353 -15.07 7.91 39.79
N ALA A 354 -15.92 8.75 40.43
CA ALA A 354 -16.80 9.65 39.70
C ALA A 354 -15.96 10.66 38.88
N THR A 355 -16.53 11.14 37.77
CA THR A 355 -15.93 12.20 36.97
C THR A 355 -15.78 13.48 37.80
N THR A 356 -14.68 14.19 37.61
CA THR A 356 -14.52 15.53 38.16
C THR A 356 -15.48 16.53 37.50
N LYS A 357 -15.67 17.69 38.09
CA LYS A 357 -16.55 18.71 37.51
C LYS A 357 -16.08 19.17 36.13
N ASP A 358 -14.76 19.20 35.93
CA ASP A 358 -14.16 19.59 34.66
C ASP A 358 -14.39 18.49 33.58
N GLU A 359 -14.19 17.22 33.92
CA GLU A 359 -14.50 16.09 33.03
C GLU A 359 -16.00 15.98 32.71
N ALA A 360 -16.89 16.21 33.67
CA ALA A 360 -18.34 16.26 33.43
C ALA A 360 -18.74 17.43 32.50
N ALA A 361 -18.06 18.57 32.62
CA ALA A 361 -18.27 19.70 31.72
C ALA A 361 -17.78 19.39 30.31
N GLU A 362 -16.66 18.70 30.18
CA GLU A 362 -16.13 18.20 28.90
C GLU A 362 -17.13 17.27 28.21
N VAL A 363 -17.67 16.28 28.92
CA VAL A 363 -18.72 15.38 28.40
C VAL A 363 -19.94 16.15 27.92
N ALA A 364 -20.37 17.16 28.69
CA ALA A 364 -21.54 17.96 28.32
C ALA A 364 -21.32 18.76 27.01
N THR A 365 -20.09 19.16 26.69
CA THR A 365 -19.76 19.84 25.41
C THR A 365 -19.73 18.90 24.22
N ASN A 366 -19.65 17.60 24.45
CA ASN A 366 -19.69 16.58 23.39
C ASN A 366 -21.11 16.14 23.00
N VAL A 367 -22.13 16.76 23.60
CA VAL A 367 -23.53 16.60 23.19
C VAL A 367 -23.95 17.84 22.41
N PRO A 368 -24.62 17.74 21.26
CA PRO A 368 -25.10 18.90 20.50
C PRO A 368 -26.05 19.73 21.34
N MET A 369 -25.97 21.05 21.21
CA MET A 369 -26.84 21.98 21.92
C MET A 369 -28.29 21.99 21.36
N LYS A 370 -28.41 21.70 20.05
CA LYS A 370 -29.72 21.64 19.38
C LYS A 370 -30.19 20.19 19.24
N ALA A 371 -31.43 19.89 19.60
CA ALA A 371 -32.05 18.59 19.46
C ALA A 371 -32.07 18.09 18.00
N ASP A 372 -32.29 18.99 17.03
CA ASP A 372 -32.27 18.66 15.61
C ASP A 372 -30.88 18.22 15.17
N THR A 373 -29.82 18.90 15.62
CA THR A 373 -28.43 18.50 15.35
C THR A 373 -28.13 17.12 15.98
N ALA A 374 -28.56 16.91 17.21
CA ALA A 374 -28.40 15.62 17.90
C ALA A 374 -29.03 14.46 17.12
N LYS A 375 -30.24 14.70 16.58
CA LYS A 375 -30.94 13.73 15.75
C LYS A 375 -30.21 13.47 14.44
N LEU A 376 -29.91 14.51 13.66
CA LEU A 376 -29.19 14.41 12.37
C LEU A 376 -27.82 13.71 12.52
N TYR A 377 -27.06 14.11 13.53
CA TYR A 377 -25.76 13.48 13.84
C TYR A 377 -25.91 11.99 14.16
N SER A 378 -26.86 11.63 15.05
CA SER A 378 -27.06 10.25 15.45
C SER A 378 -27.60 9.35 14.33
N GLU A 379 -28.50 9.87 13.48
CA GLU A 379 -28.98 9.20 12.29
C GLU A 379 -27.84 9.03 11.27
N GLY A 380 -26.99 10.05 11.10
CA GLY A 380 -25.80 9.98 10.27
C GLY A 380 -24.80 8.91 10.73
N LEU A 381 -24.54 8.83 12.05
CA LEU A 381 -23.73 7.76 12.64
C LEU A 381 -24.35 6.38 12.43
N ALA A 382 -25.67 6.26 12.58
CA ALA A 382 -26.37 5.00 12.31
C ALA A 382 -26.18 4.56 10.87
N LYS A 383 -26.25 5.49 9.90
CA LYS A 383 -25.98 5.19 8.48
C LYS A 383 -24.55 4.78 8.22
N LEU A 384 -23.56 5.40 8.87
CA LEU A 384 -22.16 4.95 8.80
C LEU A 384 -22.01 3.50 9.33
N ARG A 385 -22.71 3.16 10.40
CA ARG A 385 -22.73 1.80 10.98
C ARG A 385 -23.41 0.77 10.07
N GLU A 386 -24.36 1.21 9.24
CA GLU A 386 -25.02 0.40 8.20
C GLU A 386 -24.21 0.32 6.88
N PHE A 387 -23.02 0.93 6.83
CA PHE A 387 -22.19 1.08 5.61
C PHE A 387 -22.87 1.87 4.49
N ASP A 388 -23.82 2.72 4.83
CA ASP A 388 -24.49 3.66 3.91
C ASP A 388 -23.86 5.06 4.05
N ALA A 389 -22.62 5.18 3.55
CA ALA A 389 -21.87 6.44 3.62
C ALA A 389 -22.53 7.58 2.81
N LEU A 390 -23.33 7.24 1.80
CA LEU A 390 -24.04 8.25 0.99
C LEU A 390 -25.16 8.93 1.77
N ALA A 391 -26.02 8.16 2.43
CA ALA A 391 -27.05 8.72 3.31
C ALA A 391 -26.42 9.41 4.51
N ALA A 392 -25.35 8.84 5.10
CA ALA A 392 -24.62 9.45 6.19
C ALA A 392 -24.08 10.83 5.84
N ARG A 393 -23.46 10.99 4.65
CA ARG A 393 -22.96 12.30 4.17
C ARG A 393 -24.07 13.35 4.15
N THR A 394 -25.25 13.03 3.66
CA THR A 394 -26.37 13.96 3.59
C THR A 394 -26.77 14.44 4.99
N LEU A 395 -27.05 13.49 5.89
CA LEU A 395 -27.47 13.80 7.28
C LEU A 395 -26.40 14.58 8.06
N LEU A 396 -25.12 14.18 7.90
CA LEU A 396 -24.01 14.82 8.62
C LEU A 396 -23.69 16.19 8.05
N THR A 397 -23.93 16.45 6.76
CA THR A 397 -23.82 17.79 6.18
C THR A 397 -24.87 18.72 6.78
N GLU A 398 -26.13 18.27 6.87
CA GLU A 398 -27.19 19.01 7.53
C GLU A 398 -26.91 19.25 9.02
N ALA A 399 -26.31 18.27 9.73
CA ALA A 399 -25.89 18.43 11.11
C ALA A 399 -24.81 19.51 11.29
N VAL A 400 -23.81 19.54 10.40
CA VAL A 400 -22.75 20.57 10.38
C VAL A 400 -23.32 21.95 10.05
N GLU A 401 -24.26 22.04 9.12
CA GLU A 401 -24.94 23.32 8.79
C GLU A 401 -25.78 23.83 9.94
N SER A 402 -26.46 22.92 10.68
CA SER A 402 -27.27 23.30 11.85
C SER A 402 -26.42 23.82 13.02
N GLU A 403 -25.26 23.17 13.29
CA GLU A 403 -24.34 23.51 14.38
C GLU A 403 -22.88 23.43 13.95
N PRO A 404 -22.36 24.50 13.27
CA PRO A 404 -21.02 24.48 12.68
C PRO A 404 -19.85 24.36 13.67
N ASN A 405 -20.11 24.54 14.97
CA ASN A 405 -19.07 24.43 16.00
C ASN A 405 -19.04 23.07 16.71
N TYR A 406 -19.87 22.11 16.30
CA TYR A 406 -19.90 20.78 16.89
C TYR A 406 -18.87 19.87 16.21
N ALA A 407 -17.72 19.67 16.87
CA ALA A 407 -16.54 18.97 16.33
C ALA A 407 -16.83 17.53 15.87
N ALA A 408 -17.69 16.80 16.61
CA ALA A 408 -17.99 15.41 16.31
C ALA A 408 -18.76 15.24 14.98
N SER A 409 -19.64 16.19 14.60
CA SER A 409 -20.31 16.15 13.28
C SER A 409 -19.30 16.30 12.15
N HIS A 410 -18.30 17.19 12.28
CA HIS A 410 -17.22 17.31 11.30
C HIS A 410 -16.37 16.06 11.19
N ALA A 411 -16.03 15.41 12.33
CA ALA A 411 -15.27 14.16 12.33
C ALA A 411 -16.06 13.02 11.66
N ALA A 412 -17.35 12.90 11.94
CA ALA A 412 -18.22 11.90 11.32
C ALA A 412 -18.41 12.16 9.81
N LEU A 413 -18.59 13.44 9.41
CA LEU A 413 -18.68 13.82 8.00
C LEU A 413 -17.39 13.52 7.25
N ALA A 414 -16.22 13.77 7.85
CA ALA A 414 -14.93 13.41 7.27
C ALA A 414 -14.83 11.90 7.03
N ASN A 415 -15.31 11.06 7.95
CA ASN A 415 -15.35 9.60 7.78
C ASN A 415 -16.28 9.20 6.62
N ALA A 416 -17.49 9.77 6.53
CA ALA A 416 -18.40 9.51 5.41
C ALA A 416 -17.77 9.88 4.06
N LEU A 417 -17.13 11.05 3.98
CA LEU A 417 -16.45 11.53 2.77
C LEU A 417 -15.28 10.63 2.36
N LEU A 418 -14.48 10.12 3.32
CA LEU A 418 -13.42 9.16 3.05
C LEU A 418 -13.95 7.86 2.46
N GLN A 419 -15.03 7.31 3.02
CA GLN A 419 -15.65 6.09 2.50
C GLN A 419 -16.18 6.25 1.07
N LEU A 420 -16.58 7.46 0.70
CA LEU A 420 -17.04 7.82 -0.64
C LEU A 420 -15.90 8.19 -1.60
N GLY A 421 -14.68 8.43 -1.07
CA GLY A 421 -13.50 8.79 -1.86
C GLY A 421 -13.26 10.30 -2.02
N TYR A 422 -13.98 11.16 -1.32
CA TYR A 422 -13.80 12.62 -1.38
C TYR A 422 -12.69 13.09 -0.43
N ASP A 423 -11.44 12.60 -0.66
CA ASP A 423 -10.30 12.83 0.23
C ASP A 423 -10.07 14.31 0.57
N GLY A 424 -10.12 15.20 -0.43
CA GLY A 424 -9.89 16.64 -0.22
C GLY A 424 -10.93 17.29 0.71
N GLN A 425 -12.20 16.90 0.57
CA GLN A 425 -13.28 17.39 1.45
C GLN A 425 -13.16 16.77 2.86
N ALA A 426 -12.79 15.49 2.92
CA ALA A 426 -12.55 14.78 4.18
C ALA A 426 -11.42 15.42 4.99
N VAL A 427 -10.32 15.83 4.35
CA VAL A 427 -9.22 16.58 4.99
C VAL A 427 -9.72 17.91 5.57
N ALA A 428 -10.54 18.65 4.81
CA ALA A 428 -11.09 19.93 5.27
C ALA A 428 -11.98 19.74 6.50
N GLU A 429 -12.87 18.75 6.50
CA GLU A 429 -13.76 18.48 7.62
C GLU A 429 -13.00 17.91 8.84
N ALA A 430 -12.03 17.00 8.63
CA ALA A 430 -11.18 16.50 9.71
C ALA A 430 -10.34 17.62 10.35
N LYS A 431 -9.88 18.59 9.55
CA LYS A 431 -9.18 19.77 10.06
C LYS A 431 -10.09 20.64 10.94
N LYS A 432 -11.33 20.88 10.51
CA LYS A 432 -12.31 21.63 11.33
C LYS A 432 -12.59 20.91 12.65
N ALA A 433 -12.79 19.56 12.60
CA ALA A 433 -12.95 18.77 13.81
C ALA A 433 -11.77 18.96 14.78
N PHE A 434 -10.55 18.93 14.27
CA PHE A 434 -9.33 19.16 15.05
C PHE A 434 -9.27 20.60 15.61
N ASP A 435 -9.51 21.61 14.79
CA ASP A 435 -9.45 23.02 15.22
C ASP A 435 -10.49 23.32 16.32
N LEU A 436 -11.68 22.71 16.24
CA LEU A 436 -12.76 22.84 17.23
C LEU A 436 -12.51 22.05 18.51
N SER A 437 -11.74 20.96 18.44
CA SER A 437 -11.50 20.07 19.59
C SER A 437 -10.52 20.65 20.63
N SER A 438 -9.87 21.76 20.34
CA SER A 438 -8.76 22.28 21.16
C SER A 438 -9.13 22.80 22.54
N SER A 439 -10.41 23.07 22.82
CA SER A 439 -10.88 23.69 24.06
C SER A 439 -11.75 22.82 24.97
N SER A 440 -12.22 21.67 24.51
CA SER A 440 -13.28 20.91 25.20
C SER A 440 -13.03 19.39 25.37
N LEU A 441 -11.94 18.83 24.84
CA LEU A 441 -11.67 17.41 24.92
C LEU A 441 -10.51 17.08 25.88
N SER A 442 -10.54 15.87 26.48
CA SER A 442 -9.42 15.31 27.22
C SER A 442 -8.15 15.28 26.36
N ARG A 443 -6.96 15.20 27.00
CA ARG A 443 -5.71 15.12 26.26
C ARG A 443 -5.65 13.94 25.29
N ALA A 444 -6.13 12.78 25.70
CA ALA A 444 -6.13 11.58 24.86
C ALA A 444 -7.09 11.70 23.68
N GLU A 445 -8.29 12.24 23.89
CA GLU A 445 -9.26 12.47 22.81
C GLU A 445 -8.76 13.51 21.80
N ARG A 446 -8.16 14.61 22.25
CA ARG A 446 -7.54 15.59 21.35
C ARG A 446 -6.44 14.97 20.50
N LEU A 447 -5.57 14.15 21.11
CA LEU A 447 -4.53 13.42 20.38
C LEU A 447 -5.14 12.45 19.37
N LEU A 448 -6.25 11.79 19.70
CA LEU A 448 -6.92 10.88 18.77
C LEU A 448 -7.55 11.63 17.60
N VAL A 449 -8.19 12.79 17.84
CA VAL A 449 -8.74 13.65 16.77
C VAL A 449 -7.60 14.20 15.90
N GLU A 450 -6.48 14.65 16.51
CA GLU A 450 -5.30 15.05 15.76
C GLU A 450 -4.75 13.90 14.91
N ALA A 451 -4.61 12.69 15.47
CA ALA A 451 -4.12 11.52 14.76
C ALA A 451 -4.98 11.19 13.54
N ARG A 452 -6.31 11.22 13.68
CA ARG A 452 -7.27 11.02 12.59
C ARG A 452 -7.12 12.08 11.51
N TYR A 453 -7.01 13.38 11.88
CA TYR A 453 -6.74 14.43 10.91
C TYR A 453 -5.42 14.18 10.16
N ARG A 454 -4.35 13.77 10.87
CA ARG A 454 -3.05 13.47 10.25
C ARG A 454 -3.10 12.26 9.31
N GLU A 455 -3.86 11.22 9.67
CA GLU A 455 -4.12 10.08 8.78
C GLU A 455 -4.80 10.51 7.49
N VAL A 456 -5.89 11.27 7.62
CA VAL A 456 -6.68 11.74 6.46
C VAL A 456 -5.85 12.66 5.56
N SER A 457 -5.00 13.52 6.15
CA SER A 457 -4.07 14.38 5.41
C SER A 457 -2.79 13.67 4.94
N ARG A 458 -2.64 12.35 5.23
CA ARG A 458 -1.46 11.54 4.90
C ARG A 458 -0.15 12.03 5.55
N ASP A 459 -0.25 12.78 6.64
CA ASP A 459 0.90 13.15 7.48
C ASP A 459 1.25 11.97 8.41
N TRP A 460 1.70 10.87 7.79
CA TRP A 460 1.95 9.60 8.46
C TRP A 460 2.97 9.71 9.59
N ASN A 461 4.01 10.52 9.42
CA ASN A 461 5.02 10.67 10.46
C ASN A 461 4.44 11.24 11.75
N ARG A 462 3.60 12.26 11.62
CA ARG A 462 2.94 12.86 12.78
C ARG A 462 1.87 11.93 13.37
N ALA A 463 1.11 11.23 12.54
CA ALA A 463 0.15 10.22 13.00
C ALA A 463 0.84 9.14 13.82
N ILE A 464 1.98 8.59 13.34
CA ILE A 464 2.79 7.60 14.06
C ILE A 464 3.25 8.12 15.42
N GLU A 465 3.79 9.36 15.48
CA GLU A 465 4.23 9.95 16.75
C GLU A 465 3.07 10.00 17.78
N ILE A 466 1.89 10.39 17.33
CA ILE A 466 0.71 10.51 18.19
C ILE A 466 0.20 9.12 18.63
N TYR A 467 0.05 8.18 17.69
CA TYR A 467 -0.41 6.82 18.04
C TYR A 467 0.59 6.10 18.92
N ARG A 468 1.90 6.31 18.73
CA ARG A 468 2.92 5.76 19.63
C ARG A 468 2.77 6.33 21.03
N ALA A 469 2.58 7.65 21.16
CA ALA A 469 2.35 8.28 22.46
C ALA A 469 1.08 7.77 23.14
N LEU A 470 -0.02 7.58 22.39
CA LEU A 470 -1.27 7.00 22.91
C LEU A 470 -1.07 5.55 23.36
N PHE A 471 -0.37 4.73 22.58
CA PHE A 471 -0.12 3.33 22.90
C PHE A 471 0.85 3.16 24.07
N ASP A 472 1.87 4.04 24.20
CA ASP A 472 2.78 4.04 25.37
C ASP A 472 2.06 4.44 26.66
N PHE A 473 1.07 5.35 26.56
CA PHE A 473 0.25 5.76 27.71
C PHE A 473 -0.79 4.70 28.08
N PHE A 474 -1.36 4.03 27.08
CA PHE A 474 -2.41 3.03 27.24
C PHE A 474 -2.01 1.71 26.57
N PRO A 475 -1.01 1.01 27.13
CA PRO A 475 -0.48 -0.20 26.51
C PRO A 475 -1.45 -1.39 26.50
N ASP A 476 -2.58 -1.29 27.20
CA ASP A 476 -3.69 -2.23 27.19
C ASP A 476 -4.74 -1.95 26.08
N ASN A 477 -4.55 -0.88 25.31
CA ASN A 477 -5.47 -0.50 24.24
C ASN A 477 -5.02 -1.04 22.89
N LEU A 478 -5.64 -2.16 22.48
CA LEU A 478 -5.37 -2.81 21.19
C LEU A 478 -5.57 -1.87 19.99
N GLU A 479 -6.57 -0.98 20.04
CA GLU A 479 -6.92 -0.11 18.91
C GLU A 479 -5.80 0.91 18.61
N TYR A 480 -5.18 1.48 19.64
CA TYR A 480 -4.05 2.40 19.44
C TYR A 480 -2.85 1.69 18.82
N GLY A 481 -2.55 0.46 19.25
CA GLY A 481 -1.48 -0.34 18.65
C GLY A 481 -1.77 -0.77 17.21
N LEU A 482 -3.02 -1.13 16.88
CA LEU A 482 -3.43 -1.43 15.49
C LEU A 482 -3.39 -0.19 14.60
N SER A 483 -3.86 0.97 15.10
CA SER A 483 -3.78 2.25 14.37
C SER A 483 -2.33 2.66 14.11
N LEU A 484 -1.46 2.47 15.12
CA LEU A 484 -0.02 2.69 14.96
C LEU A 484 0.57 1.81 13.87
N THR A 485 0.29 0.50 13.93
CA THR A 485 0.78 -0.46 12.90
C THR A 485 0.30 -0.07 11.50
N ASN A 486 -0.97 0.32 11.36
CA ASN A 486 -1.52 0.75 10.07
C ASN A 486 -0.84 2.02 9.55
N ALA A 487 -0.60 3.00 10.41
CA ALA A 487 0.10 4.23 10.05
C ALA A 487 1.57 3.96 9.68
N GLU A 488 2.26 3.04 10.39
CA GLU A 488 3.62 2.60 10.08
C GLU A 488 3.68 1.89 8.71
N VAL A 489 2.72 1.02 8.40
CA VAL A 489 2.61 0.37 7.07
C VAL A 489 2.37 1.41 5.98
N ALA A 490 1.46 2.36 6.19
CA ALA A 490 1.16 3.42 5.24
C ALA A 490 2.34 4.37 5.01
N ALA A 491 3.19 4.56 6.02
CA ALA A 491 4.43 5.33 5.95
C ALA A 491 5.62 4.55 5.36
N ASN A 492 5.43 3.31 4.90
CA ASN A 492 6.50 2.39 4.46
C ASN A 492 7.53 2.02 5.55
N LYS A 493 7.16 2.14 6.82
CA LYS A 493 7.96 1.74 7.99
C LYS A 493 7.60 0.29 8.39
N TRP A 494 7.78 -0.61 7.46
CA TRP A 494 7.28 -2.00 7.59
C TRP A 494 7.96 -2.80 8.70
N LYS A 495 9.22 -2.50 9.02
CA LYS A 495 9.95 -3.16 10.10
C LYS A 495 9.43 -2.70 11.45
N GLU A 496 9.21 -1.42 11.60
CA GLU A 496 8.61 -0.81 12.79
C GLU A 496 7.20 -1.37 13.02
N ALA A 497 6.41 -1.52 11.96
CA ALA A 497 5.09 -2.16 12.02
C ALA A 497 5.16 -3.60 12.55
N LEU A 498 6.17 -4.39 12.14
CA LEU A 498 6.37 -5.75 12.66
C LEU A 498 6.84 -5.76 14.13
N ASP A 499 7.59 -4.75 14.56
CA ASP A 499 7.96 -4.58 15.96
C ASP A 499 6.73 -4.24 16.81
N THR A 500 5.86 -3.34 16.35
CA THR A 500 4.58 -3.02 16.99
C THR A 500 3.65 -4.24 17.06
N VAL A 501 3.56 -5.04 16.01
CA VAL A 501 2.83 -6.34 16.05
C VAL A 501 3.38 -7.25 17.14
N THR A 502 4.69 -7.28 17.33
CA THR A 502 5.33 -8.09 18.39
C THR A 502 4.97 -7.56 19.79
N GLU A 503 4.84 -6.24 19.96
CA GLU A 503 4.34 -5.63 21.21
C GLU A 503 2.88 -6.00 21.46
N LEU A 504 2.01 -5.93 20.43
CA LEU A 504 0.59 -6.31 20.53
C LEU A 504 0.39 -7.78 20.97
N ARG A 505 1.26 -8.69 20.57
CA ARG A 505 1.24 -10.10 21.01
C ARG A 505 1.61 -10.31 22.47
N ARG A 506 2.12 -9.31 23.16
CA ARG A 506 2.40 -9.34 24.60
C ARG A 506 1.21 -8.89 25.44
N LEU A 507 0.14 -8.42 24.82
CA LEU A 507 -1.09 -8.06 25.51
C LEU A 507 -1.66 -9.27 26.28
N PRO A 508 -2.40 -9.06 27.37
CA PRO A 508 -3.10 -10.16 28.04
C PRO A 508 -4.16 -10.81 27.13
N ALA A 509 -4.45 -12.09 27.38
CA ALA A 509 -5.59 -12.73 26.75
C ALA A 509 -6.90 -12.05 27.22
N PRO A 510 -7.92 -11.88 26.36
CA PRO A 510 -8.01 -12.38 24.99
C PRO A 510 -7.41 -11.43 23.93
N LEU A 511 -6.95 -10.21 24.28
CA LEU A 511 -6.53 -9.16 23.32
C LEU A 511 -5.38 -9.61 22.42
N ARG A 512 -4.38 -10.32 22.96
CA ARG A 512 -3.25 -10.85 22.16
C ARG A 512 -3.65 -11.85 21.07
N ASP A 513 -4.85 -12.44 21.22
CA ASP A 513 -5.37 -13.46 20.31
C ASP A 513 -6.30 -12.85 19.24
N ASP A 514 -6.46 -11.53 19.20
CA ASP A 514 -7.27 -10.84 18.20
C ASP A 514 -6.72 -11.09 16.79
N PRO A 515 -7.54 -11.61 15.85
CA PRO A 515 -7.12 -11.89 14.47
C PRO A 515 -6.56 -10.68 13.72
N ARG A 516 -6.96 -9.45 14.09
CA ARG A 516 -6.52 -8.21 13.46
C ARG A 516 -5.02 -7.97 13.62
N ILE A 517 -4.40 -8.51 14.67
CA ILE A 517 -2.94 -8.45 14.87
C ILE A 517 -2.23 -9.23 13.76
N ASP A 518 -2.75 -10.42 13.40
CA ASP A 518 -2.17 -11.22 12.32
C ASP A 518 -2.48 -10.65 10.93
N LEU A 519 -3.64 -10.00 10.74
CA LEU A 519 -3.95 -9.25 9.52
C LEU A 519 -3.00 -8.04 9.33
N ALA A 520 -2.65 -7.35 10.41
CA ALA A 520 -1.68 -6.25 10.39
C ALA A 520 -0.26 -6.77 10.08
N GLU A 521 0.13 -7.93 10.64
CA GLU A 521 1.39 -8.60 10.27
C GLU A 521 1.43 -8.96 8.79
N ASN A 522 0.34 -9.52 8.24
CA ASN A 522 0.25 -9.80 6.80
C ASN A 522 0.49 -8.54 5.97
N ALA A 523 -0.14 -7.41 6.32
CA ALA A 523 0.03 -6.16 5.58
C ALA A 523 1.48 -5.69 5.56
N ALA A 524 2.18 -5.73 6.70
CA ALA A 524 3.59 -5.34 6.80
C ALA A 524 4.52 -6.33 6.08
N ALA A 525 4.32 -7.65 6.27
CA ALA A 525 5.14 -8.70 5.65
C ALA A 525 5.00 -8.70 4.12
N ARG A 526 3.79 -8.51 3.61
CA ARG A 526 3.51 -8.40 2.18
C ARG A 526 4.24 -7.20 1.55
N SER A 527 4.23 -6.05 2.22
CA SER A 527 4.92 -4.84 1.75
C SER A 527 6.45 -5.01 1.73
N LEU A 528 7.00 -5.87 2.62
CA LEU A 528 8.40 -6.28 2.61
C LEU A 528 8.73 -7.34 1.54
N GLY A 529 7.73 -7.92 0.87
CA GLY A 529 7.91 -9.06 -0.04
C GLY A 529 8.12 -10.41 0.66
N ASP A 530 7.93 -10.47 1.99
CA ASP A 530 8.01 -11.73 2.74
C ASP A 530 6.70 -12.52 2.63
N THR A 531 6.52 -13.18 1.49
CA THR A 531 5.33 -13.95 1.16
C THR A 531 5.06 -15.09 2.16
N ARG A 532 6.12 -15.75 2.66
CA ARG A 532 5.97 -16.85 3.63
C ARG A 532 5.39 -16.35 4.96
N ARG A 533 5.90 -15.24 5.44
CA ARG A 533 5.42 -14.63 6.69
C ARG A 533 3.99 -14.12 6.53
N ALA A 534 3.68 -13.51 5.39
CA ALA A 534 2.34 -13.04 5.07
C ALA A 534 1.33 -14.20 5.06
N GLU A 535 1.66 -15.32 4.39
CA GLU A 535 0.81 -16.52 4.34
C GLU A 535 0.58 -17.11 5.74
N ALA A 536 1.65 -17.32 6.51
CA ALA A 536 1.54 -17.84 7.88
C ALA A 536 0.73 -16.91 8.80
N ALA A 537 0.82 -15.60 8.62
CA ALA A 537 0.00 -14.64 9.36
C ALA A 537 -1.49 -14.76 9.01
N LEU A 538 -1.81 -14.93 7.71
CA LEU A 538 -3.20 -15.12 7.28
C LEU A 538 -3.81 -16.43 7.75
N GLU A 539 -3.03 -17.53 7.81
CA GLU A 539 -3.49 -18.79 8.38
C GLU A 539 -3.83 -18.62 9.86
N ARG A 540 -2.94 -18.00 10.66
CA ARG A 540 -3.23 -17.71 12.07
C ARG A 540 -4.44 -16.80 12.23
N ALA A 541 -4.59 -15.76 11.39
CA ALA A 541 -5.74 -14.88 11.42
C ALA A 541 -7.04 -15.65 11.17
N ALA A 542 -7.06 -16.54 10.19
CA ALA A 542 -8.22 -17.36 9.86
C ALA A 542 -8.57 -18.35 11.00
N ASP A 543 -7.57 -19.03 11.57
CA ASP A 543 -7.77 -19.97 12.67
C ASP A 543 -8.31 -19.28 13.95
N LYS A 544 -7.73 -18.13 14.30
CA LYS A 544 -8.20 -17.33 15.44
C LYS A 544 -9.60 -16.79 15.19
N ALA A 545 -9.88 -16.27 13.99
CA ALA A 545 -11.20 -15.77 13.63
C ALA A 545 -12.25 -16.89 13.67
N LYS A 546 -11.93 -18.08 13.18
CA LYS A 546 -12.79 -19.27 13.25
C LYS A 546 -13.06 -19.68 14.70
N THR A 547 -12.03 -19.71 15.54
CA THR A 547 -12.14 -20.07 16.97
C THR A 547 -12.96 -19.05 17.76
N ALA A 548 -12.79 -17.76 17.46
CA ALA A 548 -13.55 -16.68 18.10
C ALA A 548 -14.97 -16.52 17.53
N GLY A 549 -15.29 -17.18 16.40
CA GLY A 549 -16.58 -17.04 15.71
C GLY A 549 -16.74 -15.68 15.01
N THR A 550 -15.62 -15.00 14.65
CA THR A 550 -15.63 -13.68 14.00
C THR A 550 -15.71 -13.84 12.49
N THR A 551 -16.92 -14.00 11.97
CA THR A 551 -17.19 -14.33 10.55
C THR A 551 -16.61 -13.33 9.58
N LEU A 552 -16.73 -12.01 9.85
CA LEU A 552 -16.20 -10.96 8.98
C LEU A 552 -14.66 -10.92 8.94
N LEU A 553 -14.00 -11.17 10.09
CA LEU A 553 -12.54 -11.25 10.11
C LEU A 553 -12.03 -12.51 9.40
N LEU A 554 -12.76 -13.63 9.50
CA LEU A 554 -12.47 -14.85 8.73
C LEU A 554 -12.63 -14.58 7.23
N ALA A 555 -13.73 -13.93 6.83
CA ALA A 555 -13.97 -13.56 5.44
C ALA A 555 -12.84 -12.67 4.88
N ARG A 556 -12.40 -11.68 5.68
CA ARG A 556 -11.28 -10.81 5.33
C ARG A 556 -9.97 -11.59 5.18
N ALA A 557 -9.66 -12.49 6.13
CA ALA A 557 -8.46 -13.33 6.04
C ALA A 557 -8.47 -14.20 4.78
N ARG A 558 -9.61 -14.82 4.44
CA ARG A 558 -9.76 -15.63 3.21
C ARG A 558 -9.63 -14.78 1.93
N ARG A 559 -10.18 -13.58 1.90
CA ARG A 559 -9.99 -12.64 0.79
C ARG A 559 -8.53 -12.25 0.60
N GLU A 560 -7.82 -11.93 1.68
CA GLU A 560 -6.40 -11.60 1.62
C GLU A 560 -5.55 -12.82 1.18
N GLN A 561 -5.92 -14.05 1.61
CA GLN A 561 -5.31 -15.29 1.11
C GLN A 561 -5.56 -15.47 -0.39
N ALA A 562 -6.79 -15.27 -0.86
CA ALA A 562 -7.11 -15.35 -2.28
C ALA A 562 -6.25 -14.38 -3.10
N TRP A 563 -6.09 -13.14 -2.62
CA TRP A 563 -5.22 -12.16 -3.25
C TRP A 563 -3.75 -12.61 -3.29
N LEU A 564 -3.23 -13.18 -2.18
CA LEU A 564 -1.87 -13.69 -2.09
C LEU A 564 -1.63 -14.87 -3.05
N PHE A 565 -2.59 -15.79 -3.11
CA PHE A 565 -2.55 -16.94 -4.00
C PHE A 565 -2.64 -16.54 -5.47
N GLU A 566 -3.48 -15.54 -5.78
CA GLU A 566 -3.61 -14.97 -7.12
C GLU A 566 -2.26 -14.41 -7.62
N ASN A 567 -1.58 -13.62 -6.79
CA ASN A 567 -0.27 -13.07 -7.13
C ASN A 567 0.84 -14.13 -7.22
N SER A 568 0.64 -15.28 -6.57
CA SER A 568 1.57 -16.42 -6.62
C SER A 568 1.21 -17.44 -7.72
N GLY A 569 0.12 -17.22 -8.48
CA GLY A 569 -0.37 -18.08 -9.55
C GLY A 569 -0.89 -19.45 -9.07
N ARG A 570 -1.41 -19.55 -7.84
CA ARG A 570 -1.96 -20.78 -7.23
C ARG A 570 -3.47 -20.87 -7.46
N GLU A 571 -3.89 -21.15 -8.70
CA GLU A 571 -5.27 -21.03 -9.19
C GLU A 571 -6.30 -21.81 -8.35
N GLU A 572 -6.04 -23.09 -8.00
CA GLU A 572 -6.96 -23.90 -7.18
C GLU A 572 -7.19 -23.33 -5.78
N GLN A 573 -6.14 -22.75 -5.18
CA GLN A 573 -6.23 -22.12 -3.86
C GLN A 573 -6.98 -20.79 -3.93
N VAL A 574 -6.87 -20.06 -5.02
CA VAL A 574 -7.66 -18.83 -5.27
C VAL A 574 -9.14 -19.17 -5.25
N GLU A 575 -9.56 -20.17 -6.03
CA GLU A 575 -10.98 -20.54 -6.15
C GLU A 575 -11.57 -20.95 -4.79
N SER A 576 -10.83 -21.76 -4.03
CA SER A 576 -11.26 -22.19 -2.69
C SER A 576 -11.40 -21.01 -1.73
N ALA A 577 -10.40 -20.13 -1.65
CA ALA A 577 -10.39 -19.00 -0.73
C ALA A 577 -11.45 -17.94 -1.10
N VAL A 578 -11.63 -17.68 -2.40
CA VAL A 578 -12.66 -16.79 -2.94
C VAL A 578 -14.05 -17.31 -2.62
N SER A 579 -14.31 -18.60 -2.85
CA SER A 579 -15.63 -19.22 -2.59
C SER A 579 -15.98 -19.17 -1.10
N GLU A 580 -15.02 -19.44 -0.21
CA GLU A 580 -15.24 -19.33 1.23
C GLU A 580 -15.47 -17.88 1.65
N ALA A 581 -14.66 -16.93 1.18
CA ALA A 581 -14.83 -15.50 1.49
C ALA A 581 -16.19 -14.97 1.02
N MET A 582 -16.63 -15.32 -0.20
CA MET A 582 -17.92 -14.94 -0.75
C MET A 582 -19.07 -15.44 0.14
N ARG A 583 -19.07 -16.74 0.49
CA ARG A 583 -20.09 -17.34 1.35
C ARG A 583 -20.16 -16.62 2.71
N LEU A 584 -19.02 -16.28 3.29
CA LEU A 584 -18.96 -15.61 4.59
C LEU A 584 -19.46 -14.17 4.54
N TYR A 585 -19.08 -13.38 3.51
CA TYR A 585 -19.57 -12.00 3.34
C TYR A 585 -21.08 -11.96 3.04
N VAL A 586 -21.60 -12.89 2.21
CA VAL A 586 -23.04 -13.02 1.97
C VAL A 586 -23.78 -13.35 3.27
N ALA A 587 -23.28 -14.30 4.06
CA ALA A 587 -23.88 -14.67 5.35
C ALA A 587 -23.86 -13.52 6.37
N ALA A 588 -22.85 -12.65 6.31
CA ALA A 588 -22.72 -11.46 7.17
C ALA A 588 -23.43 -10.21 6.60
N HIS A 589 -24.08 -10.30 5.45
CA HIS A 589 -24.73 -9.18 4.76
C HIS A 589 -23.78 -8.01 4.43
N ASP A 590 -22.46 -8.27 4.31
CA ASP A 590 -21.46 -7.28 3.92
C ASP A 590 -21.39 -7.16 2.38
N ARG A 591 -22.16 -6.24 1.83
CA ARG A 591 -22.23 -6.00 0.40
C ARG A 591 -20.88 -5.53 -0.19
N LEU A 592 -20.12 -4.71 0.54
CA LEU A 592 -18.82 -4.23 0.06
C LEU A 592 -17.79 -5.36 0.04
N GLY A 593 -17.83 -6.26 1.03
CA GLY A 593 -17.03 -7.49 1.01
C GLY A 593 -17.37 -8.40 -0.17
N VAL A 594 -18.67 -8.55 -0.49
CA VAL A 594 -19.13 -9.28 -1.68
C VAL A 594 -18.58 -8.65 -2.96
N ALA A 595 -18.65 -7.31 -3.11
CA ALA A 595 -18.09 -6.62 -4.27
C ALA A 595 -16.58 -6.84 -4.41
N ALA A 596 -15.82 -6.70 -3.32
CA ALA A 596 -14.37 -6.90 -3.32
C ALA A 596 -13.96 -8.34 -3.72
N VAL A 597 -14.75 -9.34 -3.33
CA VAL A 597 -14.52 -10.74 -3.75
C VAL A 597 -14.92 -10.95 -5.21
N ALA A 598 -16.01 -10.35 -5.69
CA ALA A 598 -16.39 -10.40 -7.10
C ALA A 598 -15.30 -9.81 -8.01
N THR A 599 -14.69 -8.69 -7.60
CA THR A 599 -13.50 -8.12 -8.29
C THR A 599 -12.34 -9.11 -8.35
N LEU A 600 -12.03 -9.83 -7.25
CA LEU A 600 -10.99 -10.86 -7.26
C LEU A 600 -11.33 -12.04 -8.18
N GLN A 601 -12.60 -12.45 -8.23
CA GLN A 601 -13.06 -13.46 -9.19
C GLN A 601 -12.85 -13.02 -10.64
N ALA A 602 -13.19 -11.76 -10.92
CA ALA A 602 -13.00 -11.17 -12.25
C ALA A 602 -11.51 -11.15 -12.64
N ILE A 603 -10.61 -10.75 -11.74
CA ILE A 603 -9.15 -10.77 -11.97
C ILE A 603 -8.64 -12.18 -12.26
N ALA A 604 -9.12 -13.19 -11.52
CA ALA A 604 -8.75 -14.58 -11.75
C ALA A 604 -9.22 -15.09 -13.12
N LEU A 605 -10.45 -14.78 -13.51
CA LEU A 605 -11.00 -15.11 -14.84
C LEU A 605 -10.26 -14.40 -15.97
N GLU A 606 -9.93 -13.10 -15.80
CA GLU A 606 -9.13 -12.32 -16.74
C GLU A 606 -7.77 -13.01 -16.98
N ARG A 607 -7.09 -13.43 -15.92
CA ARG A 607 -5.79 -14.14 -16.03
C ARG A 607 -5.92 -15.49 -16.73
N GLN A 608 -7.04 -16.17 -16.56
CA GLN A 608 -7.35 -17.41 -17.26
C GLN A 608 -7.68 -17.18 -18.75
N GLY A 609 -7.98 -15.92 -19.14
CA GLY A 609 -8.39 -15.52 -20.48
C GLY A 609 -9.90 -15.66 -20.73
N ASP A 610 -10.69 -15.89 -19.68
CA ASP A 610 -12.16 -15.83 -19.75
C ASP A 610 -12.64 -14.39 -19.51
N TYR A 611 -12.52 -13.56 -20.55
CA TYR A 611 -12.84 -12.15 -20.46
C TYR A 611 -14.34 -11.88 -20.32
N ARG A 612 -15.19 -12.73 -20.87
CA ARG A 612 -16.66 -12.61 -20.69
C ARG A 612 -17.10 -12.96 -19.28
N GLY A 613 -16.49 -13.98 -18.69
CA GLY A 613 -16.68 -14.30 -17.28
C GLY A 613 -16.21 -13.17 -16.36
N ALA A 614 -15.05 -12.57 -16.67
CA ALA A 614 -14.50 -11.43 -15.95
C ALA A 614 -15.40 -10.19 -16.06
N GLU A 615 -15.88 -9.84 -17.29
CA GLU A 615 -16.86 -8.76 -17.53
C GLU A 615 -18.05 -8.87 -16.58
N LYS A 616 -18.68 -10.03 -16.55
CA LYS A 616 -19.85 -10.26 -15.69
C LYS A 616 -19.55 -10.04 -14.21
N LYS A 617 -18.40 -10.49 -13.72
CA LYS A 617 -18.00 -10.33 -12.32
C LYS A 617 -17.64 -8.89 -11.96
N TYR A 618 -17.01 -8.15 -12.87
CA TYR A 618 -16.78 -6.73 -12.72
C TYR A 618 -18.09 -5.93 -12.74
N GLU A 619 -19.08 -6.31 -13.55
CA GLU A 619 -20.40 -5.68 -13.54
C GLU A 619 -21.17 -5.94 -12.24
N GLU A 620 -21.04 -7.16 -11.65
CA GLU A 620 -21.61 -7.49 -10.34
C GLU A 620 -21.03 -6.57 -9.23
N SER A 621 -19.70 -6.37 -9.18
CA SER A 621 -19.05 -5.48 -8.21
C SER A 621 -19.37 -4.01 -8.48
N LEU A 622 -19.36 -3.59 -9.76
CA LEU A 622 -19.70 -2.23 -10.19
C LEU A 622 -21.09 -1.79 -9.71
N ALA A 623 -22.09 -2.67 -9.83
CA ALA A 623 -23.45 -2.39 -9.38
C ALA A 623 -23.49 -2.08 -7.87
N ILE A 624 -22.72 -2.82 -7.07
CA ILE A 624 -22.66 -2.60 -5.63
C ILE A 624 -21.92 -1.29 -5.31
N TYR A 625 -20.76 -1.02 -5.93
CA TYR A 625 -20.01 0.22 -5.69
C TYR A 625 -20.78 1.46 -6.15
N LYS A 626 -21.55 1.35 -7.23
CA LYS A 626 -22.45 2.41 -7.69
C LYS A 626 -23.55 2.69 -6.66
N ALA A 627 -24.14 1.65 -6.08
CA ALA A 627 -25.18 1.78 -5.06
C ALA A 627 -24.62 2.36 -3.74
N SER A 628 -23.38 2.03 -3.38
CA SER A 628 -22.73 2.55 -2.17
C SER A 628 -22.15 3.98 -2.32
N GLY A 629 -22.09 4.51 -3.53
CA GLY A 629 -21.50 5.81 -3.83
C GLY A 629 -19.97 5.87 -3.73
N ASN A 630 -19.28 4.74 -3.57
CA ASN A 630 -17.81 4.69 -3.47
C ASN A 630 -17.16 4.98 -4.84
N LYS A 631 -16.75 6.23 -5.05
CA LYS A 631 -16.24 6.73 -6.33
C LYS A 631 -14.88 6.15 -6.71
N VAL A 632 -14.01 5.88 -5.72
CA VAL A 632 -12.69 5.27 -5.98
C VAL A 632 -12.85 3.87 -6.56
N SER A 633 -13.64 3.03 -5.90
CA SER A 633 -13.90 1.67 -6.39
C SER A 633 -14.67 1.68 -7.70
N LEU A 634 -15.62 2.60 -7.86
CA LEU A 634 -16.39 2.78 -9.09
C LEU A 634 -15.46 3.09 -10.28
N GLY A 635 -14.53 4.05 -10.11
CA GLY A 635 -13.53 4.38 -11.13
C GLY A 635 -12.64 3.19 -11.48
N ALA A 636 -12.16 2.45 -10.47
CA ALA A 636 -11.32 1.28 -10.66
C ALA A 636 -12.03 0.15 -11.43
N GLU A 637 -13.32 -0.10 -11.14
CA GLU A 637 -14.08 -1.12 -11.86
C GLU A 637 -14.32 -0.72 -13.32
N TYR A 638 -14.60 0.56 -13.60
CA TYR A 638 -14.71 1.03 -14.98
C TYR A 638 -13.39 0.89 -15.74
N ASP A 639 -12.22 1.13 -15.11
CA ASP A 639 -10.92 0.88 -15.72
C ASP A 639 -10.75 -0.62 -16.06
N ASN A 640 -11.06 -1.51 -15.10
CA ASN A 640 -10.95 -2.95 -15.30
C ASN A 640 -11.85 -3.44 -16.45
N ILE A 641 -13.09 -2.96 -16.51
CA ILE A 641 -14.02 -3.26 -17.59
C ILE A 641 -13.49 -2.72 -18.92
N GLY A 642 -12.87 -1.54 -18.92
CA GLY A 642 -12.19 -0.97 -20.08
C GLY A 642 -11.09 -1.87 -20.64
N ASP A 643 -10.24 -2.41 -19.76
CA ASP A 643 -9.18 -3.39 -20.13
C ASP A 643 -9.80 -4.66 -20.77
N ILE A 644 -10.89 -5.19 -20.21
CA ILE A 644 -11.60 -6.36 -20.76
C ILE A 644 -12.11 -6.07 -22.18
N TYR A 645 -12.70 -4.89 -22.41
CA TYR A 645 -13.19 -4.53 -23.74
C TYR A 645 -12.06 -4.31 -24.76
N LEU A 646 -10.89 -3.82 -24.32
CA LEU A 646 -9.70 -3.77 -25.17
C LEU A 646 -9.27 -5.18 -25.60
N PHE A 647 -9.24 -6.14 -24.68
CA PHE A 647 -8.85 -7.53 -25.00
C PHE A 647 -9.85 -8.22 -25.92
N LEU A 648 -11.14 -7.91 -25.78
CA LEU A 648 -12.19 -8.39 -26.66
C LEU A 648 -12.25 -7.67 -28.01
N GLY A 649 -11.48 -6.59 -28.22
CA GLY A 649 -11.51 -5.78 -29.45
C GLY A 649 -12.73 -4.84 -29.56
N GLU A 650 -13.37 -4.52 -28.44
CA GLU A 650 -14.58 -3.69 -28.37
C GLU A 650 -14.23 -2.22 -28.05
N ALA A 651 -13.45 -1.58 -28.93
CA ALA A 651 -12.83 -0.28 -28.70
C ALA A 651 -13.80 0.84 -28.23
N ARG A 652 -15.03 0.88 -28.75
CA ARG A 652 -16.03 1.89 -28.33
C ARG A 652 -16.50 1.69 -26.90
N ARG A 653 -16.71 0.43 -26.49
CA ARG A 653 -17.10 0.10 -25.12
C ARG A 653 -15.92 0.37 -24.15
N ALA A 654 -14.70 0.04 -24.56
CA ALA A 654 -13.48 0.38 -23.81
C ALA A 654 -13.38 1.89 -23.58
N GLN A 655 -13.53 2.71 -24.63
CA GLN A 655 -13.52 4.17 -24.54
C GLN A 655 -14.56 4.68 -23.54
N SER A 656 -15.80 4.22 -23.66
CA SER A 656 -16.89 4.63 -22.76
C SER A 656 -16.60 4.27 -21.30
N SER A 657 -16.00 3.11 -21.04
CA SER A 657 -15.63 2.67 -19.69
C SER A 657 -14.53 3.54 -19.09
N TYR A 658 -13.47 3.83 -19.85
CA TYR A 658 -12.40 4.72 -19.35
C TYR A 658 -12.85 6.18 -19.19
N GLU A 659 -13.75 6.67 -20.03
CA GLU A 659 -14.38 7.99 -19.86
C GLU A 659 -15.22 8.05 -18.58
N ALA A 660 -15.96 6.99 -18.26
CA ALA A 660 -16.70 6.89 -17.01
C ALA A 660 -15.76 6.80 -15.79
N SER A 661 -14.65 6.06 -15.90
CA SER A 661 -13.58 6.04 -14.88
C SER A 661 -12.98 7.42 -14.66
N LEU A 662 -12.61 8.10 -15.75
CA LEU A 662 -12.05 9.46 -15.72
C LEU A 662 -13.00 10.46 -15.04
N ALA A 663 -14.30 10.36 -15.35
CA ALA A 663 -15.32 11.20 -14.74
C ALA A 663 -15.42 10.96 -13.22
N ALA A 664 -15.42 9.68 -12.79
CA ALA A 664 -15.48 9.32 -11.37
C ALA A 664 -14.26 9.85 -10.59
N TYR A 665 -13.06 9.69 -11.13
CA TYR A 665 -11.85 10.17 -10.48
C TYR A 665 -11.74 11.71 -10.46
N ARG A 666 -12.20 12.40 -11.53
CA ARG A 666 -12.24 13.87 -11.56
C ARG A 666 -13.22 14.42 -10.53
N GLU A 667 -14.36 13.78 -10.34
CA GLU A 667 -15.36 14.20 -9.34
C GLU A 667 -14.80 14.25 -7.92
N ILE A 668 -13.93 13.30 -7.58
CA ILE A 668 -13.30 13.22 -6.25
C ILE A 668 -11.92 13.88 -6.16
N GLY A 669 -11.40 14.39 -7.28
CA GLY A 669 -10.06 15.01 -7.34
C GLY A 669 -8.89 14.02 -7.27
N ASP A 670 -9.12 12.72 -7.50
CA ASP A 670 -8.04 11.70 -7.51
C ASP A 670 -7.19 11.80 -8.78
N GLN A 671 -6.12 12.58 -8.71
CA GLN A 671 -5.20 12.80 -9.82
C GLN A 671 -4.47 11.51 -10.25
N ASN A 672 -4.24 10.57 -9.31
CA ASN A 672 -3.67 9.26 -9.64
C ASN A 672 -4.64 8.39 -10.45
N GLY A 673 -5.92 8.42 -10.10
CA GLY A 673 -6.97 7.76 -10.85
C GLY A 673 -7.16 8.40 -12.22
N VAL A 674 -7.16 9.74 -12.29
CA VAL A 674 -7.22 10.49 -13.57
C VAL A 674 -6.11 10.03 -14.52
N ALA A 675 -4.85 10.02 -14.06
CA ALA A 675 -3.72 9.58 -14.89
C ALA A 675 -3.85 8.12 -15.34
N LEU A 676 -4.49 7.26 -14.53
CA LEU A 676 -4.74 5.87 -14.87
C LEU A 676 -5.73 5.74 -16.02
N ALA A 677 -6.87 6.41 -15.90
CA ALA A 677 -7.91 6.42 -16.96
C ALA A 677 -7.37 7.07 -18.25
N GLU A 678 -6.50 8.09 -18.15
CA GLU A 678 -5.84 8.70 -19.32
C GLU A 678 -4.89 7.71 -20.02
N VAL A 679 -4.17 6.84 -19.30
CA VAL A 679 -3.38 5.76 -19.91
C VAL A 679 -4.28 4.78 -20.66
N GLY A 680 -5.41 4.37 -20.06
CA GLY A 680 -6.39 3.49 -20.71
C GLY A 680 -6.99 4.11 -21.98
N LEU A 681 -7.36 5.39 -21.95
CA LEU A 681 -7.81 6.14 -23.14
C LEU A 681 -6.71 6.24 -24.20
N GLY A 682 -5.44 6.43 -23.78
CA GLY A 682 -4.29 6.39 -24.67
C GLY A 682 -4.17 5.04 -25.40
N ASP A 683 -4.35 3.92 -24.67
CA ASP A 683 -4.35 2.58 -25.26
C ASP A 683 -5.51 2.39 -26.27
N VAL A 684 -6.71 2.91 -25.97
CA VAL A 684 -7.84 2.89 -26.92
C VAL A 684 -7.52 3.70 -28.18
N PHE A 685 -7.01 4.94 -28.04
CA PHE A 685 -6.69 5.79 -29.19
C PHE A 685 -5.56 5.20 -30.03
N LEU A 686 -4.59 4.54 -29.39
CA LEU A 686 -3.53 3.81 -30.09
C LEU A 686 -4.08 2.65 -30.91
N LEU A 687 -5.03 1.88 -30.33
CA LEU A 687 -5.73 0.79 -31.01
C LEU A 687 -6.45 1.30 -32.25
N LEU A 688 -7.17 2.43 -32.10
CA LEU A 688 -7.92 3.10 -33.19
C LEU A 688 -7.04 3.76 -34.24
N GLY A 689 -5.71 3.83 -34.05
CA GLY A 689 -4.78 4.54 -34.93
C GLY A 689 -4.81 6.06 -34.80
N ARG A 690 -5.40 6.60 -33.73
CA ARG A 690 -5.53 8.03 -33.43
C ARG A 690 -4.29 8.50 -32.64
N LEU A 691 -3.12 8.49 -33.29
CA LEU A 691 -1.80 8.63 -32.64
C LEU A 691 -1.64 9.95 -31.87
N ASN A 692 -2.15 11.07 -32.38
CA ASN A 692 -2.05 12.37 -31.73
C ASN A 692 -2.85 12.42 -30.42
N GLU A 693 -4.02 11.82 -30.38
CA GLU A 693 -4.87 11.76 -29.21
C GLU A 693 -4.29 10.81 -28.17
N ALA A 694 -3.76 9.65 -28.60
CA ALA A 694 -3.01 8.73 -27.74
C ALA A 694 -1.81 9.46 -27.09
N GLN A 695 -1.04 10.21 -27.88
CA GLN A 695 0.09 10.99 -27.38
C GLN A 695 -0.32 12.01 -26.32
N ASN A 696 -1.44 12.72 -26.53
CA ASN A 696 -1.94 13.71 -25.57
C ASN A 696 -2.34 13.06 -24.26
N MET A 697 -3.06 11.92 -24.29
CA MET A 697 -3.48 11.20 -23.10
C MET A 697 -2.26 10.67 -22.30
N TYR A 698 -1.32 10.01 -22.98
CA TYR A 698 -0.12 9.52 -22.31
C TYR A 698 0.76 10.65 -21.76
N ARG A 699 0.84 11.81 -22.44
CA ARG A 699 1.60 12.97 -21.97
C ARG A 699 0.97 13.55 -20.71
N GLY A 700 -0.34 13.75 -20.68
CA GLY A 700 -1.07 14.21 -19.50
C GLY A 700 -0.86 13.29 -18.31
N ALA A 701 -1.01 11.97 -18.53
CA ALA A 701 -0.76 10.97 -17.50
C ALA A 701 0.69 10.97 -17.00
N PHE A 702 1.68 11.08 -17.92
CA PHE A 702 3.10 11.13 -17.56
C PHE A 702 3.42 12.34 -16.67
N ASP A 703 2.99 13.54 -17.09
CA ASP A 703 3.25 14.78 -16.36
C ASP A 703 2.59 14.77 -14.97
N THR A 704 1.36 14.29 -14.89
CA THR A 704 0.65 14.12 -13.61
C THR A 704 1.36 13.11 -12.70
N CYS A 705 1.73 11.93 -13.21
CA CYS A 705 2.44 10.91 -12.42
C CYS A 705 3.81 11.37 -11.96
N LYS A 706 4.53 12.14 -12.79
CA LYS A 706 5.82 12.73 -12.44
C LYS A 706 5.69 13.73 -11.29
N LEU A 707 4.67 14.60 -11.34
CA LEU A 707 4.38 15.57 -10.28
C LEU A 707 4.03 14.88 -8.97
N LEU A 708 3.25 13.80 -9.03
CA LEU A 708 2.81 13.03 -7.87
C LEU A 708 3.86 12.02 -7.36
N GLY A 709 4.99 11.85 -8.05
CA GLY A 709 5.99 10.83 -7.74
C GLY A 709 5.50 9.39 -7.95
N SER A 710 4.45 9.17 -8.75
CA SER A 710 3.87 7.85 -9.03
C SER A 710 4.69 7.07 -10.06
N ARG A 711 5.91 6.64 -9.67
CA ARG A 711 6.93 6.06 -10.54
C ARG A 711 6.43 4.95 -11.44
N ASN A 712 5.69 3.97 -10.88
CA ASN A 712 5.16 2.84 -11.68
C ASN A 712 4.23 3.31 -12.81
N ARG A 713 3.29 4.24 -12.53
CA ARG A 713 2.37 4.79 -13.53
C ARG A 713 3.07 5.72 -14.51
N GLN A 714 4.05 6.50 -14.03
CA GLN A 714 4.92 7.32 -14.88
C GLN A 714 5.58 6.46 -15.97
N ALA A 715 6.13 5.29 -15.60
CA ALA A 715 6.75 4.38 -16.55
C ALA A 715 5.75 3.78 -17.55
N LEU A 716 4.52 3.47 -17.14
CA LEU A 716 3.47 2.97 -18.05
C LEU A 716 3.07 4.02 -19.07
N ALA A 717 2.89 5.27 -18.65
CA ALA A 717 2.60 6.38 -19.55
C ALA A 717 3.76 6.65 -20.54
N LEU A 718 5.01 6.56 -20.06
CA LEU A 718 6.21 6.71 -20.88
C LEU A 718 6.33 5.59 -21.93
N ALA A 719 6.01 4.34 -21.56
CA ALA A 719 5.97 3.22 -22.50
C ALA A 719 4.88 3.42 -23.58
N GLY A 720 3.73 4.00 -23.21
CA GLY A 720 2.70 4.40 -24.17
C GLY A 720 3.20 5.48 -25.17
N LEU A 721 3.89 6.50 -24.67
CA LEU A 721 4.54 7.53 -25.52
C LEU A 721 5.57 6.91 -26.46
N ALA A 722 6.42 6.02 -25.96
CA ALA A 722 7.40 5.29 -26.77
C ALA A 722 6.73 4.51 -27.91
N ARG A 723 5.60 3.86 -27.64
CA ARG A 723 4.84 3.12 -28.65
C ARG A 723 4.28 4.04 -29.76
N VAL A 724 3.79 5.22 -29.38
CA VAL A 724 3.38 6.25 -30.38
C VAL A 724 4.56 6.66 -31.25
N LYS A 725 5.74 6.94 -30.64
CA LYS A 725 6.97 7.32 -31.36
C LYS A 725 7.42 6.22 -32.31
N GLN A 726 7.33 4.96 -31.90
CA GLN A 726 7.61 3.79 -32.75
C GLN A 726 6.75 3.82 -34.02
N PHE A 727 5.42 4.01 -33.89
CA PHE A 727 4.54 4.09 -35.06
C PHE A 727 4.79 5.31 -35.94
N GLN A 728 5.21 6.44 -35.33
CA GLN A 728 5.62 7.64 -36.04
C GLN A 728 7.00 7.52 -36.73
N GLY A 729 7.70 6.37 -36.55
CA GLY A 729 9.03 6.14 -37.14
C GLY A 729 10.16 6.94 -36.50
N GLN A 730 9.98 7.38 -35.25
CA GLN A 730 10.96 8.07 -34.42
C GLN A 730 11.66 7.05 -33.51
N ALA A 731 12.43 6.13 -34.13
CA ALA A 731 12.97 4.93 -33.45
C ALA A 731 13.93 5.29 -32.30
N GLU A 732 14.78 6.30 -32.46
CA GLU A 732 15.74 6.71 -31.41
C GLU A 732 15.02 7.26 -30.17
N GLU A 733 13.98 8.11 -30.36
CA GLU A 733 13.20 8.63 -29.26
C GLU A 733 12.38 7.54 -28.57
N ALA A 734 11.79 6.62 -29.34
CA ALA A 734 11.06 5.48 -28.82
C ALA A 734 11.96 4.60 -27.93
N HIS A 735 13.14 4.25 -28.43
CA HIS A 735 14.11 3.43 -27.70
C HIS A 735 14.60 4.08 -26.40
N ALA A 736 14.91 5.40 -26.44
CA ALA A 736 15.29 6.13 -25.23
C ALA A 736 14.19 6.13 -24.16
N GLN A 737 12.94 6.32 -24.56
CA GLN A 737 11.79 6.30 -23.64
C GLN A 737 11.49 4.90 -23.09
N GLU A 738 11.68 3.84 -23.89
CA GLU A 738 11.54 2.46 -23.43
C GLU A 738 12.60 2.08 -22.39
N ILE A 739 13.87 2.44 -22.63
CA ILE A 739 14.95 2.23 -21.66
C ILE A 739 14.63 2.94 -20.34
N GLU A 740 14.20 4.20 -20.39
CA GLU A 740 13.81 4.94 -19.18
C GLU A 740 12.63 4.27 -18.47
N ALA A 741 11.59 3.85 -19.20
CA ALA A 741 10.43 3.17 -18.63
C ALA A 741 10.82 1.84 -17.95
N VAL A 742 11.67 1.04 -18.60
CA VAL A 742 12.19 -0.23 -18.04
C VAL A 742 13.00 0.03 -16.78
N ALA A 743 13.90 1.03 -16.79
CA ALA A 743 14.73 1.36 -15.62
C ALA A 743 13.85 1.75 -14.41
N ILE A 744 12.82 2.57 -14.64
CA ILE A 744 11.86 2.95 -13.58
C ILE A 744 11.09 1.72 -13.07
N LEU A 745 10.65 0.82 -13.94
CA LEU A 745 9.91 -0.38 -13.56
C LEU A 745 10.76 -1.36 -12.76
N GLU A 746 12.04 -1.48 -13.10
CA GLU A 746 13.01 -2.28 -12.34
C GLU A 746 13.31 -1.68 -10.97
N GLU A 747 13.49 -0.36 -10.89
CA GLU A 747 13.67 0.37 -9.64
C GLU A 747 12.52 0.10 -8.65
N VAL A 748 11.28 0.10 -9.14
CA VAL A 748 10.10 -0.18 -8.31
C VAL A 748 9.79 -1.68 -8.19
N GLY A 749 10.62 -2.57 -8.72
CA GLY A 749 10.49 -4.03 -8.63
C GLY A 749 9.40 -4.64 -9.52
N ASN A 750 8.84 -3.90 -10.47
CA ASN A 750 7.79 -4.37 -11.39
C ASN A 750 8.38 -5.08 -12.62
N LYS A 751 9.00 -6.23 -12.39
CA LYS A 751 9.68 -7.01 -13.44
C LYS A 751 8.75 -7.46 -14.57
N THR A 752 7.48 -7.70 -14.29
CA THR A 752 6.53 -8.18 -15.28
C THR A 752 6.21 -7.09 -16.31
N GLU A 753 5.97 -5.86 -15.85
CA GLU A 753 5.75 -4.73 -16.77
C GLU A 753 7.04 -4.34 -17.48
N ALA A 754 8.21 -4.43 -16.83
CA ALA A 754 9.50 -4.26 -17.49
C ALA A 754 9.69 -5.25 -18.65
N ALA A 755 9.38 -6.53 -18.45
CA ALA A 755 9.42 -7.54 -19.51
C ALA A 755 8.43 -7.23 -20.65
N ARG A 756 7.25 -6.72 -20.34
CA ARG A 756 6.26 -6.28 -21.34
C ARG A 756 6.75 -5.09 -22.17
N VAL A 757 7.38 -4.10 -21.54
CA VAL A 757 7.92 -2.92 -22.26
C VAL A 757 9.08 -3.35 -23.16
N ARG A 758 9.95 -4.25 -22.74
CA ARG A 758 11.05 -4.79 -23.57
C ARG A 758 10.57 -5.44 -24.86
N LEU A 759 9.33 -5.91 -24.97
CA LEU A 759 8.78 -6.40 -26.24
C LEU A 759 8.70 -5.30 -27.30
N GLY A 760 8.42 -4.06 -26.93
CA GLY A 760 8.49 -2.91 -27.83
C GLY A 760 9.89 -2.70 -28.37
N THR A 761 10.90 -2.73 -27.49
CA THR A 761 12.31 -2.66 -27.87
C THR A 761 12.72 -3.81 -28.80
N ALA A 762 12.30 -5.04 -28.51
CA ALA A 762 12.58 -6.19 -29.37
C ALA A 762 11.94 -6.05 -30.76
N GLU A 763 10.73 -5.48 -30.86
CA GLU A 763 10.06 -5.18 -32.13
C GLU A 763 10.80 -4.09 -32.90
N LEU A 764 11.30 -3.04 -32.24
CA LEU A 764 12.15 -2.01 -32.86
C LEU A 764 13.44 -2.64 -33.44
N LEU A 765 14.14 -3.43 -32.66
CA LEU A 765 15.38 -4.10 -33.09
C LEU A 765 15.13 -5.02 -34.30
N LEU A 766 14.04 -5.77 -34.30
CA LEU A 766 13.65 -6.59 -35.45
C LEU A 766 13.41 -5.75 -36.70
N ASN A 767 12.72 -4.62 -36.56
CA ASN A 767 12.45 -3.70 -37.68
C ASN A 767 13.74 -3.01 -38.22
N GLU A 768 14.76 -2.84 -37.36
CA GLU A 768 16.10 -2.33 -37.73
C GLU A 768 17.01 -3.41 -38.34
N GLY A 769 16.56 -4.67 -38.39
CA GLY A 769 17.35 -5.78 -38.90
C GLY A 769 18.36 -6.36 -37.88
N LYS A 770 18.32 -5.94 -36.61
CA LYS A 770 19.12 -6.48 -35.51
C LYS A 770 18.48 -7.75 -34.95
N VAL A 771 18.38 -8.78 -35.81
CA VAL A 771 17.54 -9.97 -35.57
C VAL A 771 17.95 -10.73 -34.31
N THR A 772 19.28 -10.92 -34.14
CA THR A 772 19.80 -11.69 -32.97
C THR A 772 19.48 -11.02 -31.63
N ASP A 773 19.66 -9.70 -31.55
CA ASP A 773 19.37 -8.95 -30.32
C ASP A 773 17.85 -8.97 -30.01
N ALA A 774 17.02 -8.82 -31.04
CA ALA A 774 15.58 -8.95 -30.94
C ALA A 774 15.14 -10.34 -30.44
N ALA A 775 15.78 -11.42 -30.96
CA ALA A 775 15.48 -12.79 -30.57
C ALA A 775 15.82 -13.05 -29.08
N VAL A 776 16.97 -12.60 -28.60
CA VAL A 776 17.39 -12.74 -27.20
C VAL A 776 16.39 -12.03 -26.29
N MET A 777 16.07 -10.78 -26.59
CA MET A 777 15.16 -9.97 -25.78
C MET A 777 13.73 -10.53 -25.78
N ALA A 778 13.23 -11.01 -26.91
CA ALA A 778 11.92 -11.65 -27.00
C ALA A 778 11.87 -12.95 -26.20
N LEU A 779 12.93 -13.77 -26.22
CA LEU A 779 13.02 -15.01 -25.45
C LEU A 779 13.07 -14.76 -23.94
N GLU A 780 13.90 -13.83 -23.48
CA GLU A 780 14.00 -13.46 -22.07
C GLU A 780 12.65 -12.91 -21.55
N SER A 781 12.01 -12.05 -22.33
CA SER A 781 10.70 -11.53 -21.99
C SER A 781 9.63 -12.62 -21.96
N ALA A 782 9.62 -13.54 -22.93
CA ALA A 782 8.68 -14.67 -22.95
C ALA A 782 8.85 -15.54 -21.71
N THR A 783 10.08 -15.91 -21.37
CA THR A 783 10.39 -16.74 -20.18
C THR A 783 9.91 -16.08 -18.90
N MET A 784 10.21 -14.80 -18.70
CA MET A 784 9.78 -14.04 -17.52
C MET A 784 8.26 -13.94 -17.42
N LEU A 785 7.59 -13.67 -18.54
CA LEU A 785 6.12 -13.54 -18.59
C LEU A 785 5.41 -14.88 -18.35
N GLU A 786 6.01 -16.00 -18.76
CA GLU A 786 5.54 -17.36 -18.49
C GLU A 786 5.67 -17.71 -17.01
N GLU A 787 6.83 -17.45 -16.41
CA GLU A 787 7.04 -17.65 -14.97
C GLU A 787 6.02 -16.88 -14.14
N LYS A 788 5.64 -15.68 -14.61
CA LYS A 788 4.62 -14.84 -13.98
C LYS A 788 3.18 -15.18 -14.41
N LYS A 789 2.99 -16.24 -15.22
CA LYS A 789 1.69 -16.68 -15.75
C LYS A 789 0.90 -15.57 -16.46
N SER A 790 1.60 -14.63 -17.10
CA SER A 790 1.01 -13.57 -17.93
C SER A 790 0.71 -14.11 -19.31
N ARG A 791 -0.35 -14.90 -19.45
CA ARG A 791 -0.67 -15.69 -20.66
C ARG A 791 -0.70 -14.84 -21.93
N ARG A 792 -1.40 -13.67 -21.90
CA ARG A 792 -1.50 -12.76 -23.03
C ARG A 792 -0.14 -12.23 -23.48
N SER A 793 0.61 -11.62 -22.56
CA SER A 793 1.91 -11.02 -22.89
C SER A 793 2.96 -12.07 -23.29
N ALA A 794 2.90 -13.26 -22.70
CA ALA A 794 3.75 -14.39 -23.10
C ALA A 794 3.43 -14.88 -24.51
N ALA A 795 2.15 -14.92 -24.91
CA ALA A 795 1.75 -15.27 -26.27
C ALA A 795 2.29 -14.24 -27.29
N LEU A 796 2.14 -12.94 -27.02
CA LEU A 796 2.69 -11.88 -27.88
C LEU A 796 4.24 -11.96 -27.99
N ALA A 797 4.93 -12.24 -26.88
CA ALA A 797 6.39 -12.43 -26.86
C ALA A 797 6.82 -13.63 -27.73
N ARG A 798 6.09 -14.74 -27.64
CA ARG A 798 6.36 -15.94 -28.47
C ARG A 798 6.09 -15.68 -29.95
N LEU A 799 5.07 -14.90 -30.31
CA LEU A 799 4.81 -14.53 -31.70
C LEU A 799 5.96 -13.66 -32.25
N LEU A 800 6.46 -12.72 -31.47
CA LEU A 800 7.62 -11.92 -31.87
C LEU A 800 8.87 -12.79 -32.01
N LEU A 801 9.08 -13.75 -31.08
CA LEU A 801 10.19 -14.73 -31.19
C LEU A 801 10.05 -15.58 -32.46
N ALA A 802 8.85 -16.00 -32.85
CA ALA A 802 8.64 -16.74 -34.10
C ALA A 802 9.01 -15.90 -35.34
N GLN A 803 8.73 -14.59 -35.32
CA GLN A 803 9.15 -13.69 -36.41
C GLN A 803 10.67 -13.51 -36.46
N THR A 804 11.36 -13.43 -35.31
CA THR A 804 12.83 -13.37 -35.28
C THR A 804 13.44 -14.66 -35.80
N LEU A 805 12.96 -15.84 -35.38
CA LEU A 805 13.39 -17.13 -35.87
C LEU A 805 13.23 -17.29 -37.40
N LEU A 806 12.12 -16.78 -37.92
CA LEU A 806 11.89 -16.77 -39.37
C LEU A 806 12.94 -15.94 -40.11
N LYS A 807 13.27 -14.75 -39.61
CA LYS A 807 14.32 -13.88 -40.18
C LYS A 807 15.73 -14.44 -40.02
N GLU A 808 15.96 -15.31 -39.02
CA GLU A 808 17.20 -16.09 -38.86
C GLU A 808 17.26 -17.30 -39.81
N GLY A 809 16.21 -17.58 -40.57
CA GLY A 809 16.13 -18.76 -41.45
C GLY A 809 15.77 -20.09 -40.72
N LYS A 810 15.44 -20.04 -39.42
CA LYS A 810 15.03 -21.19 -38.61
C LYS A 810 13.54 -21.49 -38.81
N ILE A 811 13.19 -21.82 -40.07
CA ILE A 811 11.81 -21.90 -40.55
C ILE A 811 10.96 -22.91 -39.74
N HIS A 812 11.54 -24.09 -39.48
CA HIS A 812 10.80 -25.15 -38.75
C HIS A 812 10.41 -24.71 -37.32
N GLU A 813 11.36 -24.14 -36.60
CA GLU A 813 11.15 -23.67 -35.23
C GLU A 813 10.13 -22.51 -35.19
N ALA A 814 10.24 -21.56 -36.14
CA ALA A 814 9.28 -20.45 -36.27
C ALA A 814 7.86 -20.95 -36.52
N ARG A 815 7.68 -21.93 -37.41
CA ARG A 815 6.38 -22.56 -37.73
C ARG A 815 5.78 -23.24 -36.51
N GLU A 816 6.56 -24.14 -35.87
CA GLU A 816 6.09 -24.87 -34.69
C GLU A 816 5.66 -23.92 -33.56
N LEU A 817 6.45 -22.87 -33.31
CA LEU A 817 6.15 -21.91 -32.27
C LEU A 817 4.86 -21.09 -32.60
N ALA A 818 4.75 -20.57 -33.81
CA ALA A 818 3.59 -19.80 -34.25
C ALA A 818 2.30 -20.63 -34.22
N GLU A 819 2.33 -21.88 -34.71
CA GLU A 819 1.17 -22.78 -34.73
C GLU A 819 0.74 -23.18 -33.31
N ARG A 820 1.67 -23.43 -32.39
CA ARG A 820 1.34 -23.66 -30.97
C ARG A 820 0.60 -22.49 -30.34
N VAL A 821 1.08 -21.27 -30.58
CA VAL A 821 0.41 -20.06 -30.07
C VAL A 821 -0.97 -19.89 -30.70
N ALA A 822 -1.11 -20.10 -32.00
CA ALA A 822 -2.39 -19.97 -32.70
C ALA A 822 -3.43 -20.98 -32.22
N VAL A 823 -3.06 -22.24 -31.97
CA VAL A 823 -3.95 -23.24 -31.37
C VAL A 823 -4.41 -22.84 -29.96
N ALA A 824 -3.53 -22.25 -29.15
CA ALA A 824 -3.91 -21.74 -27.85
C ALA A 824 -4.83 -20.51 -27.96
N ALA A 825 -4.50 -19.57 -28.85
CA ALA A 825 -5.25 -18.34 -29.08
C ALA A 825 -6.67 -18.61 -29.60
N SER A 826 -6.86 -19.61 -30.49
CA SER A 826 -8.18 -19.96 -31.05
C SER A 826 -9.18 -20.44 -29.99
N ARG A 827 -8.71 -20.91 -28.83
CA ARG A 827 -9.54 -21.32 -27.69
C ARG A 827 -9.79 -20.20 -26.69
N GLY A 828 -9.05 -19.10 -26.79
CA GLY A 828 -9.16 -17.93 -25.93
C GLY A 828 -10.11 -16.88 -26.48
N GLN A 829 -10.26 -15.80 -25.74
CA GLN A 829 -11.12 -14.66 -26.10
C GLN A 829 -10.30 -13.40 -26.45
N ASP A 830 -8.95 -13.45 -26.41
CA ASP A 830 -8.09 -12.31 -26.73
C ASP A 830 -8.01 -12.07 -28.23
N HIS A 831 -8.69 -11.03 -28.67
CA HIS A 831 -8.84 -10.75 -30.10
C HIS A 831 -7.53 -10.29 -30.75
N GLU A 832 -6.68 -9.52 -30.06
CA GLU A 832 -5.38 -9.13 -30.58
C GLU A 832 -4.45 -10.33 -30.75
N VAL A 833 -4.39 -11.22 -29.74
CA VAL A 833 -3.57 -12.43 -29.80
C VAL A 833 -4.04 -13.35 -30.92
N GLN A 834 -5.34 -13.48 -31.13
CA GLN A 834 -5.90 -14.24 -32.26
C GLN A 834 -5.45 -13.67 -33.61
N LEU A 835 -5.66 -12.38 -33.85
CA LEU A 835 -5.30 -11.71 -35.10
C LEU A 835 -3.80 -11.78 -35.38
N ARG A 836 -2.95 -11.50 -34.37
CA ARG A 836 -1.49 -11.55 -34.52
C ARG A 836 -0.99 -12.97 -34.73
N SER A 837 -1.59 -13.98 -34.08
CA SER A 837 -1.19 -15.38 -34.28
C SER A 837 -1.51 -15.86 -35.69
N GLU A 838 -2.71 -15.54 -36.23
CA GLU A 838 -3.06 -15.86 -37.60
C GLU A 838 -2.16 -15.14 -38.63
N MET A 839 -1.83 -13.87 -38.35
CA MET A 839 -0.91 -13.07 -39.17
C MET A 839 0.49 -13.73 -39.23
N VAL A 840 1.06 -14.10 -38.08
CA VAL A 840 2.40 -14.71 -38.02
C VAL A 840 2.43 -16.09 -38.63
N VAL A 841 1.38 -16.91 -38.41
CA VAL A 841 1.27 -18.24 -39.07
C VAL A 841 1.19 -18.10 -40.58
N ALA A 842 0.41 -17.15 -41.09
CA ALA A 842 0.33 -16.90 -42.51
C ALA A 842 1.69 -16.40 -43.06
N GLN A 843 2.36 -15.48 -42.37
CA GLN A 843 3.70 -15.01 -42.74
C GLN A 843 4.68 -16.17 -42.87
N VAL A 844 4.80 -16.99 -41.80
CA VAL A 844 5.76 -18.12 -41.77
C VAL A 844 5.47 -19.14 -42.86
N ARG A 845 4.21 -19.47 -43.12
CA ARG A 845 3.85 -20.41 -44.20
C ARG A 845 4.17 -19.87 -45.60
N GLY A 846 3.88 -18.58 -45.85
CA GLY A 846 4.16 -17.96 -47.13
C GLY A 846 5.66 -17.80 -47.43
N GLU A 847 6.47 -17.38 -46.42
CA GLU A 847 7.94 -17.23 -46.57
C GLU A 847 8.68 -18.60 -46.63
N ALA A 848 8.11 -19.62 -46.02
CA ALA A 848 8.68 -20.98 -45.98
C ALA A 848 8.43 -21.81 -47.21
N SER A 849 7.45 -21.49 -48.00
CA SER A 849 6.95 -22.37 -49.08
C SER A 849 7.49 -21.99 -50.45
N GLY A 850 7.97 -23.01 -51.18
CA GLY A 850 8.18 -22.92 -52.62
C GLY A 850 6.93 -23.24 -53.45
N ASN A 851 5.77 -23.52 -52.82
CA ASN A 851 4.56 -23.97 -53.49
C ASN A 851 3.59 -22.79 -53.70
N SER A 852 3.27 -22.49 -54.96
CA SER A 852 2.39 -21.38 -55.33
C SER A 852 0.98 -21.46 -54.65
N SER A 853 0.47 -22.66 -54.34
CA SER A 853 -0.83 -22.83 -53.66
C SER A 853 -0.78 -22.42 -52.21
N GLU A 854 0.30 -22.74 -51.48
CA GLU A 854 0.48 -22.35 -50.07
C GLU A 854 0.70 -20.82 -49.93
N ILE A 855 1.43 -20.25 -50.89
CA ILE A 855 1.65 -18.79 -50.97
C ILE A 855 0.31 -18.07 -51.22
N ALA A 856 -0.52 -18.55 -52.14
CA ALA A 856 -1.84 -17.98 -52.40
C ALA A 856 -2.78 -18.10 -51.17
N ASP A 857 -2.74 -19.21 -50.41
CA ASP A 857 -3.47 -19.37 -49.17
C ASP A 857 -2.96 -18.39 -48.09
N SER A 858 -1.66 -18.18 -48.02
CA SER A 858 -1.07 -17.20 -47.09
C SER A 858 -1.50 -15.76 -47.40
N ILE A 859 -1.45 -15.34 -48.66
CA ILE A 859 -1.91 -14.02 -49.14
C ILE A 859 -3.40 -13.81 -48.78
N LYS A 860 -4.22 -14.84 -49.03
CA LYS A 860 -5.65 -14.82 -48.70
C LYS A 860 -5.85 -14.65 -47.19
N ARG A 861 -5.15 -15.41 -46.36
CA ARG A 861 -5.25 -15.33 -44.89
C ARG A 861 -4.80 -13.96 -44.36
N LEU A 862 -3.70 -13.39 -44.88
CA LEU A 862 -3.26 -12.03 -44.53
C LEU A 862 -4.32 -10.98 -44.90
N ASP A 863 -5.04 -11.14 -46.02
CA ASP A 863 -6.16 -10.29 -46.39
C ASP A 863 -7.35 -10.43 -45.44
N GLU A 864 -7.66 -11.64 -44.98
CA GLU A 864 -8.72 -11.92 -44.02
C GLU A 864 -8.37 -11.29 -42.65
N VAL A 865 -7.12 -11.43 -42.17
CA VAL A 865 -6.64 -10.78 -40.95
C VAL A 865 -6.71 -9.26 -41.07
N ALA A 866 -6.27 -8.67 -42.19
CA ALA A 866 -6.30 -7.23 -42.40
C ALA A 866 -7.75 -6.69 -42.32
N ARG A 867 -8.71 -7.41 -42.95
CA ARG A 867 -10.14 -7.03 -42.89
C ARG A 867 -10.70 -7.19 -41.48
N ALA A 868 -10.41 -8.30 -40.79
CA ALA A 868 -10.87 -8.55 -39.43
C ALA A 868 -10.29 -7.49 -38.44
N ALA A 869 -8.99 -7.19 -38.55
CA ALA A 869 -8.34 -6.16 -37.72
C ALA A 869 -8.92 -4.76 -37.99
N THR A 870 -9.25 -4.43 -39.27
CA THR A 870 -9.91 -3.17 -39.58
C THR A 870 -11.32 -3.09 -38.96
N ALA A 871 -12.09 -4.17 -39.06
CA ALA A 871 -13.45 -4.24 -38.51
C ALA A 871 -13.45 -4.11 -36.97
N SER A 872 -12.44 -4.64 -36.31
CA SER A 872 -12.25 -4.57 -34.86
C SER A 872 -11.40 -3.39 -34.38
N SER A 873 -11.04 -2.49 -35.31
CA SER A 873 -10.31 -1.24 -35.04
C SER A 873 -8.86 -1.43 -34.61
N PHE A 874 -8.21 -2.58 -34.83
CA PHE A 874 -6.78 -2.81 -34.58
C PHE A 874 -5.92 -2.24 -35.74
N ALA A 875 -5.75 -0.92 -35.77
CA ALA A 875 -5.12 -0.21 -36.89
C ALA A 875 -3.70 -0.71 -37.19
N SER A 876 -2.84 -0.90 -36.19
CA SER A 876 -1.46 -1.38 -36.37
C SER A 876 -1.42 -2.78 -36.98
N VAL A 877 -2.25 -3.71 -36.47
CA VAL A 877 -2.33 -5.10 -36.99
C VAL A 877 -2.86 -5.12 -38.42
N ALA A 878 -3.86 -4.27 -38.73
CA ALA A 878 -4.39 -4.16 -40.08
C ALA A 878 -3.33 -3.68 -41.08
N PHE A 879 -2.52 -2.67 -40.72
CA PHE A 879 -1.45 -2.18 -41.58
C PHE A 879 -0.29 -3.18 -41.71
N GLU A 880 0.10 -3.85 -40.64
CA GLU A 880 1.13 -4.90 -40.69
C GLU A 880 0.70 -6.09 -41.56
N ALA A 881 -0.54 -6.55 -41.42
CA ALA A 881 -1.04 -7.65 -42.26
C ALA A 881 -1.10 -7.26 -43.75
N ARG A 882 -1.50 -6.01 -44.08
CA ARG A 882 -1.46 -5.46 -45.44
C ARG A 882 -0.04 -5.35 -45.99
N LEU A 883 0.93 -4.96 -45.15
CA LEU A 883 2.34 -4.89 -45.53
C LEU A 883 2.88 -6.28 -45.87
N LEU A 884 2.66 -7.27 -45.00
CA LEU A 884 3.11 -8.64 -45.20
C LEU A 884 2.45 -9.28 -46.44
N LYS A 885 1.16 -9.03 -46.65
CA LYS A 885 0.44 -9.46 -47.87
C LYS A 885 1.11 -8.91 -49.11
N ALA A 886 1.35 -7.59 -49.17
CA ALA A 886 1.95 -6.92 -50.31
C ALA A 886 3.39 -7.39 -50.53
N GLU A 887 4.18 -7.63 -49.47
CA GLU A 887 5.56 -8.17 -49.54
C GLU A 887 5.54 -9.55 -50.21
N GLN A 888 4.63 -10.45 -49.80
CA GLN A 888 4.49 -11.78 -50.43
C GLN A 888 4.05 -11.68 -51.90
N GLN A 889 3.12 -10.76 -52.25
CA GLN A 889 2.71 -10.53 -53.64
C GLN A 889 3.87 -10.02 -54.48
N MET A 890 4.74 -9.13 -53.96
CA MET A 890 5.92 -8.61 -54.66
C MET A 890 6.96 -9.69 -54.92
N ASN A 891 7.16 -10.61 -53.97
CA ASN A 891 8.16 -11.68 -54.07
C ASN A 891 7.74 -12.85 -54.98
N HIS A 892 6.47 -12.91 -55.36
CA HIS A 892 5.87 -13.99 -56.15
C HIS A 892 5.16 -13.47 -57.38
N ALA A 893 4.34 -14.26 -58.06
CA ALA A 893 3.79 -13.97 -59.38
C ALA A 893 2.80 -12.77 -59.47
N GLU A 894 2.47 -12.11 -58.36
CA GLU A 894 1.45 -11.03 -58.27
C GLU A 894 2.08 -9.63 -58.10
N ARG A 895 3.19 -9.35 -58.69
CA ARG A 895 3.98 -8.10 -58.50
C ARG A 895 3.19 -6.81 -58.73
N GLU A 896 2.32 -6.75 -59.74
CA GLU A 896 1.51 -5.56 -60.00
C GLU A 896 0.48 -5.30 -58.88
N ALA A 897 -0.18 -6.37 -58.41
CA ALA A 897 -1.11 -6.29 -57.30
C ALA A 897 -0.39 -5.89 -56.01
N GLY A 898 0.81 -6.45 -55.75
CA GLY A 898 1.66 -6.08 -54.65
C GLY A 898 2.05 -4.60 -54.64
N ARG A 899 2.47 -4.09 -55.81
CA ARG A 899 2.80 -2.66 -55.99
C ARG A 899 1.62 -1.73 -55.74
N ALA A 900 0.43 -2.06 -56.26
CA ALA A 900 -0.77 -1.30 -56.02
C ALA A 900 -1.17 -1.31 -54.53
N SER A 901 -1.01 -2.48 -53.85
CA SER A 901 -1.24 -2.63 -52.44
C SER A 901 -0.30 -1.77 -51.58
N LEU A 902 1.00 -1.73 -51.94
CA LEU A 902 1.99 -0.91 -51.23
C LEU A 902 1.72 0.59 -51.38
N LEU A 903 1.40 1.07 -52.57
CA LEU A 903 1.08 2.48 -52.80
C LEU A 903 -0.14 2.94 -52.02
N THR A 904 -1.16 2.09 -51.93
CA THR A 904 -2.35 2.36 -51.15
C THR A 904 -2.05 2.36 -49.67
N LEU A 905 -1.28 1.39 -49.22
CA LEU A 905 -0.86 1.28 -47.81
C LEU A 905 -0.03 2.48 -47.36
N GLU A 906 0.98 2.89 -48.18
CA GLU A 906 1.81 4.04 -47.91
C GLU A 906 0.97 5.31 -47.70
N ARG A 907 0.01 5.58 -48.60
CA ARG A 907 -0.90 6.71 -48.45
C ARG A 907 -1.74 6.64 -47.18
N ASP A 908 -2.35 5.48 -46.91
CA ASP A 908 -3.22 5.30 -45.77
C ASP A 908 -2.46 5.44 -44.45
N CYS A 909 -1.23 4.88 -44.38
CA CYS A 909 -0.34 5.01 -43.23
C CYS A 909 0.10 6.45 -42.98
N ASN A 910 0.46 7.18 -44.06
CA ASN A 910 0.86 8.59 -43.94
C ASN A 910 -0.31 9.47 -43.44
N ASN A 911 -1.54 9.21 -43.90
CA ASN A 911 -2.72 9.93 -43.46
C ASN A 911 -3.01 9.78 -41.96
N LEU A 912 -2.68 8.62 -41.37
CA LEU A 912 -2.92 8.32 -39.95
C LEU A 912 -1.66 8.46 -39.09
N GLY A 913 -0.50 8.86 -39.69
CA GLY A 913 0.74 9.07 -38.98
C GLY A 913 1.57 7.80 -38.69
N PHE A 914 1.23 6.65 -39.28
CA PHE A 914 2.01 5.40 -39.19
C PHE A 914 3.21 5.43 -40.12
N THR A 915 4.08 6.44 -39.98
CA THR A 915 5.19 6.69 -40.91
C THR A 915 6.24 5.58 -40.90
N ALA A 916 6.36 4.78 -39.81
CA ALA A 916 7.24 3.62 -39.79
C ALA A 916 6.83 2.57 -40.81
N ILE A 917 5.54 2.24 -40.90
CA ILE A 917 5.00 1.25 -41.85
C ILE A 917 5.03 1.84 -43.27
N ALA A 918 4.71 3.14 -43.43
CA ALA A 918 4.81 3.84 -44.70
C ALA A 918 6.22 3.78 -45.29
N ARG A 919 7.28 4.04 -44.49
CA ARG A 919 8.67 3.94 -44.92
C ARG A 919 9.05 2.50 -45.37
N ARG A 920 8.60 1.48 -44.66
CA ARG A 920 8.82 0.07 -45.06
C ARG A 920 8.13 -0.23 -46.39
N ALA A 921 6.92 0.25 -46.58
CA ALA A 921 6.22 0.09 -47.85
C ALA A 921 6.93 0.80 -49.00
N SER A 922 7.44 2.04 -48.81
CA SER A 922 8.24 2.78 -49.78
C SER A 922 9.57 2.06 -50.11
N ALA A 923 10.27 1.50 -49.12
CA ALA A 923 11.50 0.73 -49.31
C ALA A 923 11.28 -0.47 -50.22
N LEU A 924 10.23 -1.26 -49.97
CA LEU A 924 9.86 -2.39 -50.81
C LEU A 924 9.51 -2.02 -52.24
N LEU A 925 8.95 -0.82 -52.48
CA LEU A 925 8.73 -0.26 -53.83
C LEU A 925 10.01 0.08 -54.53
N GLN A 926 11.02 0.63 -53.83
CA GLN A 926 12.31 1.04 -54.41
C GLN A 926 13.25 -0.13 -54.69
N ASP A 927 13.36 -1.13 -53.80
CA ASP A 927 14.23 -2.29 -53.97
C ASP A 927 13.85 -3.15 -55.17
N ASN A 928 12.54 -3.30 -55.41
CA ASN A 928 12.05 -4.01 -56.56
C ASN A 928 12.17 -3.21 -57.91
N PHE A 929 12.32 -1.89 -57.84
CA PHE A 929 12.65 -1.09 -59.02
C PHE A 929 14.10 -1.28 -59.45
N ARG A 930 15.03 -1.48 -58.48
CA ARG A 930 16.45 -1.75 -58.73
C ARG A 930 16.70 -3.17 -59.20
N ALA A 931 15.90 -4.14 -58.76
CA ALA A 931 16.04 -5.54 -59.18
C ALA A 931 15.40 -5.86 -60.54
N GLY A 932 14.63 -4.96 -61.12
CA GLY A 932 13.96 -5.08 -62.42
C GLY A 932 14.64 -4.30 -63.58
N VAL A 933 15.76 -3.59 -63.28
CA VAL A 933 16.68 -2.98 -64.22
C VAL A 933 18.00 -3.78 -64.25
#